data_d1ff4f5cbf27d1e93c8b1816856828ca
#
_entry.id   d1ff4f5cbf27d1e93c8b1816856828ca
#
_cell.length_a   1.000
_cell.length_b   1.000
_cell.length_c   1.000
_cell.angle_alpha   90.00
_cell.angle_beta   90.00
_cell.angle_gamma   90.00
#
_symmetry.space_group_name_H-M   'P 1'
#
loop_
_entity.id
_entity.type
_entity.pdbx_description
1 polymer ?
#
loop_
_entity_poly.entity_id
_entity_poly.type
_entity_poly.pdbx_seq_one_letter_code
_entity_poly.pdbx_strand_id
1 'polypeptide(L)'
;MLHNSSNHFMKLINLKTFLSLSVLLLLSFDSNAQKDASDNSLEFIVNGINLHDQEKYQGAIEAYDKVCVNDTNYALAVYEKTLSYINLEEYEKAVETAKEGLSLFNKDYEALFYTNYGTALSNLDKYEESSAIYTEGIKKYPFNSSLRYNHAVVLLKAKKYDEALNILYKNTTDNPFHSKSHLLLALIAQQNENPSKAMLAYSMYLLMEDNTATNYSIIKAVDGYANSRFEGEGDYTDVPLKNEGYETIDELVVNKVAINKKYKTSSKFSYPMVKQLDLIMKTLSSLDLDEDDFWTTFYMPFFAKISDEGQFSGFITYVLRAGEEYNTDIAKTLKKEKSDRAQFLNWFGRNFTDMYAMHEVDGKTVEYHYEDSDLIAIGEYDYSNQTKSGKWTYYYSNGGIRSEGIFKDNKKDGVWKYYSKNGQLSSSYTVKNGVTEGPFEIYNDYGVKIKDGNFEDDLFEGVIKAYFSTGGIDEEETYKTGVLDGPLTYYHENGQKSLETTLDEGKIEGNITRYNAFGIKTAYTEYTADVSNGKNQLWHANGQLKLDETYEDGKRVGESIRYYNDGSISKKSNYVKGKLVGESNDYFKDGTVSSLTTYDSDGKQHGDYIEFFTDGRVYSKMNYKNGDLDGFVFYGQDGEITSEGKKKGNTIDFVRLDSNGYKNLEGKFVKGIRDGKWIATGPQGIVYKHLNYEDTKQSGKQTFFHNHGEISQTFNMVDDNIEGPLKSYEYGDPNIVSYEGYYIADERQGLFISRNSENHITEKNYYVDGKLDGWNITYSADGQLDQKSYYEEGLLLGIHKYDT
;
A
#
# COMPACT_ATOMS: atom_id res chain seq x y z
N MET A 1 -12.78 -36.98 -4.94
CA MET A 1 -11.52 -36.27 -4.71
C MET A 1 -11.40 -35.96 -3.22
N LEU A 2 -11.19 -37.00 -2.41
CA LEU A 2 -11.15 -36.97 -0.95
C LEU A 2 -9.78 -37.50 -0.52
N HIS A 3 -8.70 -36.75 -0.75
CA HIS A 3 -7.39 -37.29 -0.33
C HIS A 3 -6.33 -36.21 -0.01
N ASN A 4 -6.71 -34.93 0.19
CA ASN A 4 -5.74 -33.87 0.51
C ASN A 4 -5.95 -33.13 1.84
N SER A 5 -6.92 -33.51 2.67
CA SER A 5 -7.14 -32.84 3.97
C SER A 5 -6.33 -33.41 5.15
N SER A 6 -5.72 -34.57 4.99
CA SER A 6 -4.96 -35.21 6.09
C SER A 6 -3.48 -34.83 6.19
N ASN A 7 -2.93 -34.13 5.20
CA ASN A 7 -1.53 -33.68 5.22
C ASN A 7 -1.30 -32.25 5.72
N HIS A 8 -2.37 -31.48 6.00
CA HIS A 8 -2.23 -30.11 6.52
C HIS A 8 -2.09 -30.08 8.04
N PHE A 9 -2.61 -31.08 8.75
CA PHE A 9 -2.54 -31.13 10.22
C PHE A 9 -1.17 -31.54 10.78
N MET A 10 -0.27 -32.06 9.97
CA MET A 10 1.09 -32.44 10.40
C MET A 10 2.15 -31.33 10.28
N LYS A 11 1.77 -30.10 9.87
CA LYS A 11 2.69 -28.95 9.76
C LYS A 11 2.57 -27.93 10.89
N LEU A 12 1.77 -28.17 11.93
CA LEU A 12 1.63 -27.31 13.12
C LEU A 12 2.73 -27.52 14.17
N ILE A 13 3.93 -27.83 13.77
CA ILE A 13 5.10 -27.90 14.66
C ILE A 13 6.09 -26.84 14.19
N ASN A 14 6.01 -25.64 14.77
CA ASN A 14 7.05 -24.64 14.98
C ASN A 14 6.57 -23.19 14.79
N LEU A 15 5.74 -22.70 15.71
CA LEU A 15 5.35 -21.27 15.69
C LEU A 15 6.47 -20.33 16.17
N LYS A 16 7.51 -20.83 16.83
CA LYS A 16 8.71 -20.02 17.14
C LYS A 16 9.60 -19.76 15.93
N THR A 17 9.46 -20.54 14.86
CA THR A 17 10.18 -20.34 13.59
C THR A 17 9.36 -19.53 12.57
N PHE A 18 8.07 -19.29 12.78
CA PHE A 18 7.23 -18.58 11.79
C PHE A 18 7.29 -17.06 11.88
N LEU A 19 7.52 -16.49 13.07
CA LEU A 19 7.83 -15.05 13.18
C LEU A 19 9.23 -14.72 12.65
N SER A 20 10.18 -15.66 12.75
CA SER A 20 11.50 -15.51 12.14
C SER A 20 11.54 -15.87 10.66
N LEU A 21 10.59 -16.65 10.11
CA LEU A 21 10.54 -17.03 8.70
C LEU A 21 9.71 -16.06 7.83
N SER A 22 8.72 -15.37 8.39
CA SER A 22 8.02 -14.30 7.66
C SER A 22 8.90 -13.08 7.42
N VAL A 23 9.89 -12.84 8.29
CA VAL A 23 10.96 -11.83 8.07
C VAL A 23 12.01 -12.31 7.06
N LEU A 24 12.21 -13.63 6.90
CA LEU A 24 13.20 -14.21 5.98
C LEU A 24 12.67 -14.47 4.55
N LEU A 25 11.35 -14.50 4.32
CA LEU A 25 10.76 -14.71 2.99
C LEU A 25 10.52 -13.40 2.21
N LEU A 26 10.74 -12.23 2.84
CA LEU A 26 10.81 -10.93 2.17
C LEU A 26 12.21 -10.54 1.70
N LEU A 27 13.22 -11.40 1.91
CA LEU A 27 14.62 -11.12 1.57
C LEU A 27 15.11 -11.74 0.25
N SER A 28 14.23 -12.18 -0.65
CA SER A 28 14.65 -12.74 -1.94
C SER A 28 14.00 -12.07 -3.15
N PHE A 29 14.15 -10.75 -3.25
CA PHE A 29 14.15 -10.06 -4.53
C PHE A 29 15.35 -9.12 -4.55
N ASP A 30 16.42 -9.60 -5.19
CA ASP A 30 17.55 -8.77 -5.60
C ASP A 30 17.06 -7.70 -6.57
N SER A 31 17.14 -6.44 -6.15
CA SER A 31 17.42 -5.33 -7.04
C SER A 31 18.47 -4.46 -6.36
N ASN A 32 19.66 -4.45 -6.92
CA ASN A 32 20.72 -3.49 -6.61
C ASN A 32 20.25 -2.09 -7.00
N ALA A 33 19.62 -1.38 -6.09
CA ALA A 33 19.42 0.05 -6.16
C ALA A 33 19.43 0.64 -4.74
N GLN A 34 20.46 1.39 -4.48
CA GLN A 34 20.62 2.38 -3.41
C GLN A 34 20.26 1.96 -1.98
N LYS A 35 21.28 1.79 -1.13
CA LYS A 35 21.18 1.79 0.33
C LYS A 35 20.71 3.18 0.79
N ASP A 36 19.41 3.35 0.94
CA ASP A 36 18.80 4.50 1.61
C ASP A 36 18.36 4.15 3.04
N ALA A 37 18.02 5.16 3.82
CA ALA A 37 17.67 5.10 5.24
C ALA A 37 16.57 4.07 5.59
N SER A 38 15.82 3.53 4.61
CA SER A 38 14.82 2.48 4.76
C SER A 38 15.42 1.11 5.12
N ASP A 39 16.63 0.80 4.70
CA ASP A 39 17.30 -0.47 5.02
C ASP A 39 17.61 -0.62 6.51
N ASN A 40 17.67 0.48 7.26
CA ASN A 40 17.94 0.48 8.69
C ASN A 40 16.67 0.42 9.56
N SER A 41 15.49 0.73 9.04
CA SER A 41 14.26 0.78 9.84
C SER A 41 13.86 -0.59 10.37
N LEU A 42 13.91 -1.62 9.53
CA LEU A 42 13.67 -3.01 9.94
C LEU A 42 14.71 -3.47 10.96
N GLU A 43 15.97 -3.07 10.83
CA GLU A 43 17.03 -3.38 11.78
C GLU A 43 16.74 -2.73 13.14
N PHE A 44 16.29 -1.47 13.17
CA PHE A 44 15.89 -0.80 14.40
C PHE A 44 14.70 -1.48 15.07
N ILE A 45 13.69 -1.89 14.29
CA ILE A 45 12.51 -2.60 14.80
C ILE A 45 12.91 -3.97 15.35
N VAL A 46 13.67 -4.77 14.61
CA VAL A 46 14.14 -6.08 15.07
C VAL A 46 15.00 -5.97 16.34
N ASN A 47 15.88 -4.95 16.40
CA ASN A 47 16.65 -4.68 17.61
C ASN A 47 15.76 -4.29 18.78
N GLY A 48 14.73 -3.45 18.53
CA GLY A 48 13.73 -3.07 19.53
C GLY A 48 12.97 -4.27 20.07
N ILE A 49 12.47 -5.16 19.19
CA ILE A 49 11.77 -6.40 19.57
C ILE A 49 12.70 -7.29 20.43
N ASN A 50 13.95 -7.48 20.00
CA ASN A 50 14.91 -8.27 20.79
C ASN A 50 15.19 -7.66 22.18
N LEU A 51 15.19 -6.35 22.30
CA LEU A 51 15.34 -5.66 23.61
C LEU A 51 14.07 -5.79 24.43
N HIS A 52 12.90 -5.71 23.81
CA HIS A 52 11.60 -5.94 24.47
C HIS A 52 11.52 -7.34 25.04
N ASP A 53 11.89 -8.37 24.27
CA ASP A 53 11.89 -9.78 24.70
C ASP A 53 12.88 -10.05 25.85
N GLN A 54 13.90 -9.18 26.01
CA GLN A 54 14.83 -9.20 27.13
C GLN A 54 14.36 -8.34 28.31
N GLU A 55 13.12 -7.86 28.29
CA GLU A 55 12.54 -6.95 29.31
C GLU A 55 13.27 -5.60 29.41
N LYS A 56 14.04 -5.21 28.39
CA LYS A 56 14.75 -3.94 28.29
C LYS A 56 13.91 -2.90 27.54
N TYR A 57 12.71 -2.64 28.04
CA TYR A 57 11.68 -1.86 27.37
C TYR A 57 12.10 -0.44 26.99
N GLN A 58 12.86 0.26 27.86
CA GLN A 58 13.37 1.60 27.55
C GLN A 58 14.31 1.60 26.34
N GLY A 59 15.20 0.62 26.26
CA GLY A 59 16.09 0.46 25.11
C GLY A 59 15.34 0.07 23.82
N ALA A 60 14.24 -0.69 23.96
CA ALA A 60 13.36 -1.02 22.85
C ALA A 60 12.69 0.25 22.28
N ILE A 61 12.16 1.11 23.14
CA ILE A 61 11.56 2.41 22.78
C ILE A 61 12.58 3.28 22.03
N GLU A 62 13.82 3.40 22.54
CA GLU A 62 14.89 4.16 21.89
C GLU A 62 15.27 3.59 20.51
N ALA A 63 15.09 2.30 20.29
CA ALA A 63 15.31 1.68 19.00
C ALA A 63 14.16 2.02 18.02
N TYR A 64 12.89 1.95 18.47
CA TYR A 64 11.72 2.30 17.66
C TYR A 64 11.69 3.80 17.32
N ASP A 65 12.15 4.68 18.20
CA ASP A 65 12.23 6.13 17.96
C ASP A 65 13.19 6.51 16.82
N LYS A 66 14.06 5.59 16.38
CA LYS A 66 14.93 5.81 15.22
C LYS A 66 14.22 5.56 13.88
N VAL A 67 13.06 4.95 13.90
CA VAL A 67 12.27 4.71 12.69
C VAL A 67 11.58 5.99 12.29
N CYS A 68 11.85 6.46 11.07
CA CYS A 68 11.29 7.70 10.57
C CYS A 68 9.77 7.58 10.36
N VAL A 69 9.03 8.66 10.65
CA VAL A 69 7.57 8.73 10.45
C VAL A 69 7.13 8.45 9.00
N ASN A 70 8.02 8.63 8.06
CA ASN A 70 7.78 8.40 6.62
C ASN A 70 8.16 6.99 6.17
N ASP A 71 8.63 6.14 7.08
CA ASP A 71 8.98 4.77 6.76
C ASP A 71 7.72 3.90 6.67
N THR A 72 7.69 2.98 5.72
CA THR A 72 6.57 2.03 5.55
C THR A 72 6.35 1.17 6.79
N ASN A 73 7.41 0.95 7.59
CA ASN A 73 7.38 0.18 8.83
C ASN A 73 7.07 1.04 10.06
N TYR A 74 6.81 2.35 9.91
CA TYR A 74 6.56 3.24 11.04
C TYR A 74 5.38 2.78 11.90
N ALA A 75 4.29 2.32 11.28
CA ALA A 75 3.13 1.81 12.01
C ALA A 75 3.48 0.60 12.90
N LEU A 76 4.36 -0.31 12.42
CA LEU A 76 4.88 -1.41 13.22
C LEU A 76 5.72 -0.89 14.39
N ALA A 77 6.61 0.06 14.17
CA ALA A 77 7.43 0.66 15.22
C ALA A 77 6.58 1.32 16.31
N VAL A 78 5.53 2.07 15.94
CA VAL A 78 4.56 2.69 16.87
C VAL A 78 3.80 1.62 17.65
N TYR A 79 3.40 0.52 17.00
CA TYR A 79 2.73 -0.59 17.67
C TYR A 79 3.64 -1.24 18.73
N GLU A 80 4.87 -1.62 18.37
CA GLU A 80 5.83 -2.25 19.30
C GLU A 80 6.25 -1.29 20.43
N LYS A 81 6.37 0.00 20.13
CA LYS A 81 6.63 1.05 21.12
C LYS A 81 5.48 1.16 22.13
N THR A 82 4.23 1.05 21.67
CA THR A 82 3.04 1.06 22.54
C THR A 82 3.07 -0.12 23.51
N LEU A 83 3.42 -1.33 23.03
CA LEU A 83 3.58 -2.51 23.88
C LEU A 83 4.68 -2.31 24.93
N SER A 84 5.79 -1.70 24.54
CA SER A 84 6.90 -1.43 25.46
C SER A 84 6.52 -0.43 26.56
N TYR A 85 5.71 0.61 26.24
CA TYR A 85 5.17 1.51 27.26
C TYR A 85 4.18 0.80 28.20
N ILE A 86 3.35 -0.11 27.68
CA ILE A 86 2.43 -0.91 28.52
C ILE A 86 3.24 -1.74 29.52
N ASN A 87 4.30 -2.41 29.06
CA ASN A 87 5.15 -3.25 29.91
C ASN A 87 6.04 -2.47 30.89
N LEU A 88 6.30 -1.18 30.60
CA LEU A 88 6.92 -0.24 31.54
C LEU A 88 5.94 0.35 32.56
N GLU A 89 4.66 0.04 32.44
CA GLU A 89 3.56 0.63 33.21
C GLU A 89 3.40 2.16 32.98
N GLU A 90 3.97 2.67 31.86
CA GLU A 90 3.81 4.07 31.43
C GLU A 90 2.52 4.24 30.59
N TYR A 91 1.37 3.98 31.22
CA TYR A 91 0.10 3.82 30.51
C TYR A 91 -0.40 5.08 29.81
N GLU A 92 -0.13 6.29 30.32
CA GLU A 92 -0.48 7.54 29.66
C GLU A 92 0.25 7.68 28.32
N LYS A 93 1.55 7.34 28.29
CA LYS A 93 2.33 7.36 27.05
C LYS A 93 1.85 6.28 26.08
N ALA A 94 1.48 5.12 26.59
CA ALA A 94 0.88 4.05 25.77
C ALA A 94 -0.42 4.53 25.11
N VAL A 95 -1.27 5.26 25.84
CA VAL A 95 -2.50 5.88 25.32
C VAL A 95 -2.19 6.87 24.19
N GLU A 96 -1.23 7.78 24.38
CA GLU A 96 -0.83 8.76 23.37
C GLU A 96 -0.28 8.08 22.13
N THR A 97 0.62 7.11 22.29
CA THR A 97 1.22 6.37 21.19
C THR A 97 0.19 5.51 20.44
N ALA A 98 -0.76 4.90 21.14
CA ALA A 98 -1.85 4.15 20.48
C ALA A 98 -2.80 5.07 19.68
N LYS A 99 -3.08 6.27 20.17
CA LYS A 99 -3.85 7.31 19.43
C LYS A 99 -3.08 7.75 18.17
N GLU A 100 -1.77 7.98 18.30
CA GLU A 100 -0.92 8.23 17.14
C GLU A 100 -1.07 7.11 16.11
N GLY A 101 -0.94 5.84 16.54
CA GLY A 101 -1.12 4.67 15.68
C GLY A 101 -2.47 4.63 14.95
N LEU A 102 -3.57 4.95 15.65
CA LEU A 102 -4.91 5.01 15.04
C LEU A 102 -5.05 6.15 14.02
N SER A 103 -4.25 7.22 14.12
CA SER A 103 -4.24 8.34 13.19
C SER A 103 -3.41 8.08 11.93
N LEU A 104 -2.58 7.03 11.91
CA LEU A 104 -1.73 6.69 10.78
C LEU A 104 -2.56 6.25 9.57
N PHE A 105 -2.03 6.53 8.39
CA PHE A 105 -2.63 6.09 7.13
C PHE A 105 -2.59 4.57 6.97
N ASN A 106 -1.48 3.92 7.36
CA ASN A 106 -1.34 2.48 7.34
C ASN A 106 -2.24 1.82 8.40
N LYS A 107 -3.27 1.12 7.95
CA LYS A 107 -4.29 0.46 8.80
C LYS A 107 -4.03 -1.02 9.10
N ASP A 108 -2.89 -1.57 8.70
CA ASP A 108 -2.56 -2.97 8.96
C ASP A 108 -2.55 -3.33 10.45
N TYR A 109 -2.20 -2.39 11.30
CA TYR A 109 -2.10 -2.54 12.75
C TYR A 109 -3.29 -1.92 13.53
N GLU A 110 -4.32 -1.41 12.85
CA GLU A 110 -5.38 -0.64 13.49
C GLU A 110 -6.12 -1.43 14.57
N ALA A 111 -6.46 -2.71 14.32
CA ALA A 111 -7.10 -3.57 15.33
C ALA A 111 -6.23 -3.78 16.58
N LEU A 112 -4.90 -3.84 16.39
CA LEU A 112 -3.93 -3.96 17.48
C LEU A 112 -3.78 -2.65 18.26
N PHE A 113 -3.88 -1.49 17.61
CA PHE A 113 -3.92 -0.20 18.29
C PHE A 113 -5.17 -0.05 19.15
N TYR A 114 -6.36 -0.46 18.67
CA TYR A 114 -7.56 -0.51 19.51
C TYR A 114 -7.34 -1.40 20.75
N THR A 115 -6.69 -2.55 20.59
CA THR A 115 -6.37 -3.47 21.68
C THR A 115 -5.45 -2.81 22.71
N ASN A 116 -4.35 -2.20 22.27
CA ASN A 116 -3.37 -1.58 23.16
C ASN A 116 -3.93 -0.33 23.85
N TYR A 117 -4.69 0.48 23.12
CA TYR A 117 -5.35 1.67 23.67
C TYR A 117 -6.33 1.30 24.78
N GLY A 118 -7.23 0.34 24.49
CA GLY A 118 -8.16 -0.14 25.50
C GLY A 118 -7.45 -0.74 26.71
N THR A 119 -6.39 -1.54 26.51
CA THR A 119 -5.59 -2.12 27.57
C THR A 119 -4.92 -1.05 28.45
N ALA A 120 -4.30 -0.04 27.84
CA ALA A 120 -3.65 1.06 28.56
C ALA A 120 -4.67 1.86 29.41
N LEU A 121 -5.84 2.18 28.86
CA LEU A 121 -6.93 2.81 29.60
C LEU A 121 -7.42 1.94 30.77
N SER A 122 -7.55 0.62 30.56
CA SER A 122 -7.95 -0.31 31.63
C SER A 122 -6.95 -0.36 32.76
N ASN A 123 -5.66 -0.23 32.48
CA ASN A 123 -4.60 -0.21 33.51
C ASN A 123 -4.50 1.14 34.23
N LEU A 124 -5.12 2.18 33.67
CA LEU A 124 -5.36 3.47 34.34
C LEU A 124 -6.69 3.51 35.13
N ASP A 125 -7.36 2.35 35.29
CA ASP A 125 -8.69 2.20 35.89
C ASP A 125 -9.82 2.99 35.20
N LYS A 126 -9.58 3.42 33.93
CA LYS A 126 -10.56 4.12 33.10
C LYS A 126 -11.42 3.14 32.30
N TYR A 127 -12.19 2.31 33.04
CA TYR A 127 -12.91 1.18 32.45
C TYR A 127 -13.99 1.56 31.44
N GLU A 128 -14.69 2.67 31.66
CA GLU A 128 -15.73 3.17 30.75
C GLU A 128 -15.14 3.64 29.44
N GLU A 129 -14.02 4.42 29.48
CA GLU A 129 -13.31 4.87 28.30
C GLU A 129 -12.72 3.67 27.53
N SER A 130 -12.11 2.73 28.25
CA SER A 130 -11.59 1.48 27.70
C SER A 130 -12.67 0.66 26.98
N SER A 131 -13.83 0.49 27.62
CA SER A 131 -14.97 -0.23 27.04
C SER A 131 -15.50 0.46 25.77
N ALA A 132 -15.51 1.78 25.72
CA ALA A 132 -15.92 2.54 24.52
C ALA A 132 -14.94 2.28 23.35
N ILE A 133 -13.63 2.28 23.62
CA ILE A 133 -12.60 1.99 22.61
C ILE A 133 -12.72 0.56 22.06
N TYR A 134 -12.91 -0.44 22.93
CA TYR A 134 -13.15 -1.80 22.49
C TYR A 134 -14.44 -1.93 21.69
N THR A 135 -15.51 -1.24 22.07
CA THR A 135 -16.79 -1.24 21.35
C THR A 135 -16.60 -0.68 19.92
N GLU A 136 -15.84 0.41 19.79
CA GLU A 136 -15.51 0.98 18.48
C GLU A 136 -14.69 -0.01 17.63
N GLY A 137 -13.63 -0.59 18.21
CA GLY A 137 -12.82 -1.58 17.55
C GLY A 137 -13.63 -2.82 17.12
N ILE A 138 -14.48 -3.36 17.97
CA ILE A 138 -15.34 -4.52 17.66
C ILE A 138 -16.37 -4.18 16.56
N LYS A 139 -16.90 -2.96 16.54
CA LYS A 139 -17.79 -2.53 15.45
C LYS A 139 -17.10 -2.59 14.09
N LYS A 140 -15.83 -2.25 14.05
CA LYS A 140 -15.01 -2.26 12.82
C LYS A 140 -14.46 -3.66 12.49
N TYR A 141 -14.08 -4.42 13.51
CA TYR A 141 -13.49 -5.77 13.43
C TYR A 141 -14.33 -6.79 14.22
N PRO A 142 -15.54 -7.13 13.74
CA PRO A 142 -16.53 -7.85 14.54
C PRO A 142 -16.11 -9.26 14.96
N PHE A 143 -15.19 -9.88 14.23
CA PHE A 143 -14.69 -11.23 14.55
C PHE A 143 -13.25 -11.24 15.09
N ASN A 144 -12.73 -10.09 15.53
CA ASN A 144 -11.45 -10.05 16.22
C ASN A 144 -11.60 -10.56 17.66
N SER A 145 -11.16 -11.80 17.89
CA SER A 145 -11.30 -12.48 19.18
C SER A 145 -10.52 -11.81 20.31
N SER A 146 -9.37 -11.16 20.00
CA SER A 146 -8.57 -10.45 21.00
C SER A 146 -9.27 -9.18 21.50
N LEU A 147 -9.91 -8.41 20.60
CA LEU A 147 -10.70 -7.25 21.00
C LEU A 147 -11.87 -7.66 21.92
N ARG A 148 -12.63 -8.69 21.54
CA ARG A 148 -13.75 -9.18 22.36
C ARG A 148 -13.28 -9.74 23.70
N TYR A 149 -12.22 -10.52 23.71
CA TYR A 149 -11.63 -11.07 24.94
C TYR A 149 -11.21 -9.95 25.90
N ASN A 150 -10.43 -8.99 25.43
CA ASN A 150 -9.96 -7.88 26.25
C ASN A 150 -11.12 -6.99 26.74
N HIS A 151 -12.14 -6.78 25.89
CA HIS A 151 -13.36 -6.08 26.31
C HIS A 151 -14.06 -6.82 27.45
N ALA A 152 -14.22 -8.13 27.35
CA ALA A 152 -14.79 -8.93 28.45
C ALA A 152 -13.97 -8.80 29.73
N VAL A 153 -12.64 -8.81 29.65
CA VAL A 153 -11.76 -8.59 30.84
C VAL A 153 -12.00 -7.20 31.47
N VAL A 154 -12.12 -6.16 30.65
CA VAL A 154 -12.40 -4.80 31.15
C VAL A 154 -13.77 -4.73 31.83
N LEU A 155 -14.78 -5.34 31.24
CA LEU A 155 -16.13 -5.40 31.83
C LEU A 155 -16.16 -6.17 33.15
N LEU A 156 -15.36 -7.25 33.28
CA LEU A 156 -15.18 -7.97 34.56
C LEU A 156 -14.56 -7.05 35.61
N LYS A 157 -13.51 -6.29 35.29
CA LYS A 157 -12.89 -5.30 36.19
C LYS A 157 -13.87 -4.19 36.57
N ALA A 158 -14.72 -3.76 35.63
CA ALA A 158 -15.79 -2.78 35.87
C ALA A 158 -17.02 -3.36 36.61
N LYS A 159 -17.00 -4.66 36.97
CA LYS A 159 -18.10 -5.40 37.60
C LYS A 159 -19.40 -5.45 36.78
N LYS A 160 -19.30 -5.31 35.44
CA LYS A 160 -20.41 -5.47 34.49
C LYS A 160 -20.46 -6.94 34.01
N TYR A 161 -20.78 -7.83 34.94
CA TYR A 161 -20.60 -9.27 34.79
C TYR A 161 -21.44 -9.88 33.67
N ASP A 162 -22.71 -9.52 33.57
CA ASP A 162 -23.60 -10.07 32.52
C ASP A 162 -23.14 -9.65 31.11
N GLU A 163 -22.70 -8.39 30.93
CA GLU A 163 -22.15 -7.91 29.65
C GLU A 163 -20.85 -8.64 29.33
N ALA A 164 -19.97 -8.84 30.31
CA ALA A 164 -18.70 -9.54 30.15
C ALA A 164 -18.92 -11.00 29.71
N LEU A 165 -19.82 -11.74 30.41
CA LEU A 165 -20.14 -13.11 30.06
C LEU A 165 -20.76 -13.22 28.67
N ASN A 166 -21.68 -12.34 28.30
CA ASN A 166 -22.29 -12.34 26.98
C ASN A 166 -21.25 -12.17 25.85
N ILE A 167 -20.30 -11.22 26.02
CA ILE A 167 -19.23 -11.02 25.05
C ILE A 167 -18.30 -12.24 25.01
N LEU A 168 -17.96 -12.79 26.17
CA LEU A 168 -17.05 -13.94 26.26
C LEU A 168 -17.69 -15.22 25.69
N TYR A 169 -18.95 -15.46 25.95
CA TYR A 169 -19.70 -16.58 25.36
C TYR A 169 -19.79 -16.44 23.85
N LYS A 170 -20.16 -15.25 23.38
CA LYS A 170 -20.20 -14.97 21.93
C LYS A 170 -18.83 -15.13 21.28
N ASN A 171 -17.75 -14.64 21.93
CA ASN A 171 -16.40 -14.83 21.40
C ASN A 171 -16.03 -16.29 21.28
N THR A 172 -16.37 -17.10 22.29
CA THR A 172 -16.09 -18.53 22.32
C THR A 172 -16.92 -19.29 21.27
N THR A 173 -18.19 -18.92 21.08
CA THR A 173 -19.06 -19.53 20.06
C THR A 173 -18.61 -19.16 18.62
N ASP A 174 -18.28 -17.88 18.39
CA ASP A 174 -17.84 -17.40 17.08
C ASP A 174 -16.40 -17.84 16.73
N ASN A 175 -15.56 -18.10 17.74
CA ASN A 175 -14.22 -18.66 17.57
C ASN A 175 -13.88 -19.68 18.66
N PRO A 176 -14.27 -20.94 18.48
CA PRO A 176 -14.01 -22.01 19.46
C PRO A 176 -12.53 -22.36 19.60
N PHE A 177 -11.65 -21.86 18.75
CA PHE A 177 -10.19 -22.05 18.81
C PHE A 177 -9.47 -21.02 19.70
N HIS A 178 -10.14 -19.96 20.16
CA HIS A 178 -9.53 -18.91 20.98
C HIS A 178 -9.25 -19.40 22.40
N SER A 179 -8.06 -19.98 22.63
CA SER A 179 -7.66 -20.65 23.88
C SER A 179 -7.84 -19.76 25.12
N LYS A 180 -7.49 -18.47 25.05
CA LYS A 180 -7.61 -17.55 26.21
C LYS A 180 -9.05 -17.38 26.71
N SER A 181 -10.06 -17.46 25.82
CA SER A 181 -11.47 -17.41 26.24
C SER A 181 -11.83 -18.60 27.08
N HIS A 182 -11.39 -19.81 26.70
CA HIS A 182 -11.61 -21.01 27.48
C HIS A 182 -10.91 -20.98 28.85
N LEU A 183 -9.68 -20.43 28.90
CA LEU A 183 -8.94 -20.27 30.14
C LEU A 183 -9.66 -19.30 31.10
N LEU A 184 -10.14 -18.17 30.59
CA LEU A 184 -10.87 -17.20 31.40
C LEU A 184 -12.19 -17.78 31.94
N LEU A 185 -12.94 -18.49 31.09
CA LEU A 185 -14.15 -19.21 31.50
C LEU A 185 -13.86 -20.28 32.57
N ALA A 186 -12.73 -20.98 32.42
CA ALA A 186 -12.30 -21.99 33.41
C ALA A 186 -11.99 -21.33 34.76
N LEU A 187 -11.29 -20.21 34.79
CA LEU A 187 -10.96 -19.46 36.00
C LEU A 187 -12.22 -18.91 36.68
N ILE A 188 -13.15 -18.34 35.90
CA ILE A 188 -14.43 -17.87 36.41
C ILE A 188 -15.22 -19.01 37.06
N ALA A 189 -15.32 -20.15 36.36
CA ALA A 189 -16.02 -21.32 36.87
C ALA A 189 -15.36 -21.91 38.13
N GLN A 190 -14.01 -21.96 38.15
CA GLN A 190 -13.25 -22.43 39.30
C GLN A 190 -13.51 -21.55 40.55
N GLN A 191 -13.46 -20.23 40.41
CA GLN A 191 -13.65 -19.29 41.52
C GLN A 191 -15.09 -19.20 41.97
N ASN A 192 -16.05 -19.62 41.14
CA ASN A 192 -17.49 -19.74 41.51
C ASN A 192 -17.88 -21.14 41.93
N GLU A 193 -16.92 -21.95 42.35
CA GLU A 193 -17.16 -23.30 42.89
C GLU A 193 -17.95 -24.24 41.95
N ASN A 194 -17.75 -24.10 40.64
CA ASN A 194 -18.32 -24.94 39.58
C ASN A 194 -17.25 -25.87 38.99
N PRO A 195 -16.87 -26.98 39.68
CA PRO A 195 -15.72 -27.79 39.31
C PRO A 195 -15.88 -28.53 37.98
N SER A 196 -17.07 -28.95 37.61
CA SER A 196 -17.31 -29.58 36.33
C SER A 196 -17.10 -28.62 35.15
N LYS A 197 -17.71 -27.44 35.20
CA LYS A 197 -17.54 -26.42 34.20
C LYS A 197 -16.06 -25.94 34.06
N ALA A 198 -15.40 -25.74 35.23
CA ALA A 198 -13.99 -25.38 35.25
C ALA A 198 -13.12 -26.43 34.55
N MET A 199 -13.31 -27.72 34.90
CA MET A 199 -12.51 -28.81 34.31
C MET A 199 -12.75 -28.99 32.82
N LEU A 200 -13.99 -28.82 32.33
CA LEU A 200 -14.30 -28.86 30.89
C LEU A 200 -13.65 -27.70 30.16
N ALA A 201 -13.75 -26.49 30.67
CA ALA A 201 -13.15 -25.29 30.02
C ALA A 201 -11.62 -25.33 30.05
N TYR A 202 -10.97 -25.79 31.16
CA TYR A 202 -9.52 -26.05 31.15
C TYR A 202 -9.12 -27.12 30.15
N SER A 203 -9.94 -28.16 29.98
CA SER A 203 -9.66 -29.19 28.99
C SER A 203 -9.74 -28.65 27.57
N MET A 204 -10.71 -27.78 27.27
CA MET A 204 -10.80 -27.12 25.98
C MET A 204 -9.61 -26.20 25.75
N TYR A 205 -9.19 -25.37 26.73
CA TYR A 205 -7.96 -24.61 26.67
C TYR A 205 -6.75 -25.49 26.29
N LEU A 206 -6.56 -26.63 26.99
CA LEU A 206 -5.44 -27.54 26.73
C LEU A 206 -5.51 -28.24 25.36
N LEU A 207 -6.72 -28.35 24.76
CA LEU A 207 -6.88 -28.80 23.38
C LEU A 207 -6.41 -27.77 22.37
N MET A 208 -6.68 -26.48 22.62
CA MET A 208 -6.47 -25.38 21.68
C MET A 208 -5.10 -24.71 21.81
N GLU A 209 -4.42 -24.83 22.94
CA GLU A 209 -3.16 -24.14 23.21
C GLU A 209 -1.95 -25.03 22.95
N ASP A 210 -0.95 -24.53 22.25
CA ASP A 210 0.26 -25.27 21.88
C ASP A 210 1.49 -24.98 22.74
N ASN A 211 1.45 -23.97 23.64
CA ASN A 211 2.56 -23.65 24.52
C ASN A 211 2.79 -24.73 25.58
N THR A 212 3.81 -25.57 25.37
CA THR A 212 4.07 -26.75 26.21
C THR A 212 4.38 -26.41 27.66
N ALA A 213 5.16 -25.36 27.94
CA ALA A 213 5.53 -24.96 29.30
C ALA A 213 4.31 -24.48 30.11
N THR A 214 3.50 -23.59 29.49
CA THR A 214 2.26 -23.08 30.08
C THR A 214 1.27 -24.21 30.29
N ASN A 215 1.05 -25.03 29.27
CA ASN A 215 0.13 -26.17 29.34
C ASN A 215 0.50 -27.15 30.45
N TYR A 216 1.79 -27.45 30.63
CA TYR A 216 2.22 -28.32 31.72
C TYR A 216 1.94 -27.71 33.11
N SER A 217 2.09 -26.39 33.24
CA SER A 217 1.74 -25.67 34.48
C SER A 217 0.23 -25.72 34.76
N ILE A 218 -0.60 -25.53 33.74
CA ILE A 218 -2.06 -25.63 33.82
C ILE A 218 -2.46 -27.07 34.15
N ILE A 219 -1.87 -28.11 33.51
CA ILE A 219 -2.14 -29.52 33.84
C ILE A 219 -1.90 -29.79 35.33
N LYS A 220 -0.81 -29.32 35.92
CA LYS A 220 -0.52 -29.47 37.35
C LYS A 220 -1.55 -28.74 38.22
N ALA A 221 -1.92 -27.53 37.83
CA ALA A 221 -2.92 -26.74 38.54
C ALA A 221 -4.29 -27.45 38.56
N VAL A 222 -4.74 -27.92 37.39
CA VAL A 222 -6.01 -28.63 37.21
C VAL A 222 -6.00 -29.96 37.97
N ASP A 223 -4.88 -30.71 37.95
CA ASP A 223 -4.76 -31.95 38.69
C ASP A 223 -4.82 -31.71 40.22
N GLY A 224 -4.16 -30.63 40.69
CA GLY A 224 -4.25 -30.16 42.07
C GLY A 224 -5.68 -29.76 42.46
N TYR A 225 -6.32 -28.96 41.60
CA TYR A 225 -7.71 -28.54 41.77
C TYR A 225 -8.66 -29.72 41.83
N ALA A 226 -8.55 -30.68 40.91
CA ALA A 226 -9.36 -31.92 40.91
C ALA A 226 -9.27 -32.73 42.20
N ASN A 227 -8.21 -32.55 42.99
CA ASN A 227 -8.00 -33.20 44.28
C ASN A 227 -8.25 -32.25 45.47
N SER A 228 -8.56 -30.98 45.29
CA SER A 228 -8.82 -29.96 46.32
C SER A 228 -10.21 -30.06 46.93
N ARG A 229 -10.52 -29.11 47.81
CA ARG A 229 -11.88 -28.95 48.39
C ARG A 229 -12.82 -28.16 47.51
N PHE A 230 -12.35 -27.64 46.39
CA PHE A 230 -13.08 -26.77 45.44
C PHE A 230 -13.59 -25.46 46.07
N GLU A 231 -12.85 -24.91 47.05
CA GLU A 231 -13.12 -23.60 47.62
C GLU A 231 -12.81 -22.50 46.60
N GLY A 232 -13.69 -21.51 46.42
CA GLY A 232 -13.55 -20.41 45.50
C GLY A 232 -12.77 -19.26 46.15
N GLU A 233 -11.62 -18.88 45.54
CA GLU A 233 -10.86 -17.69 45.94
C GLU A 233 -10.41 -16.96 44.67
N GLY A 234 -10.49 -15.63 44.64
CA GLY A 234 -9.98 -14.80 43.57
C GLY A 234 -10.88 -13.68 43.10
N ASP A 235 -10.51 -13.03 42.00
CA ASP A 235 -11.17 -11.79 41.51
C ASP A 235 -12.55 -12.02 40.87
N TYR A 236 -12.93 -13.24 40.57
CA TYR A 236 -14.13 -13.60 39.82
C TYR A 236 -15.21 -14.33 40.68
N THR A 237 -15.08 -14.36 41.99
CA THR A 237 -16.03 -15.03 42.90
C THR A 237 -17.45 -14.43 42.87
N ASP A 238 -17.56 -13.16 42.53
CA ASP A 238 -18.83 -12.42 42.42
C ASP A 238 -19.51 -12.53 41.05
N VAL A 239 -18.88 -13.20 40.07
CA VAL A 239 -19.44 -13.34 38.70
C VAL A 239 -20.63 -14.31 38.73
N PRO A 240 -21.85 -13.93 38.32
CA PRO A 240 -23.05 -14.77 38.50
C PRO A 240 -23.11 -15.88 37.45
N LEU A 241 -22.42 -16.99 37.70
CA LEU A 241 -22.57 -18.17 36.84
C LEU A 241 -23.81 -18.96 37.26
N LYS A 242 -24.70 -19.21 36.30
CA LYS A 242 -25.79 -20.16 36.50
C LYS A 242 -25.22 -21.56 36.62
N ASN A 243 -25.70 -22.37 37.53
CA ASN A 243 -25.26 -23.76 37.71
C ASN A 243 -26.36 -24.79 37.35
N GLU A 244 -27.45 -24.31 36.79
CA GLU A 244 -28.56 -25.16 36.35
C GLU A 244 -28.06 -26.30 35.45
N GLY A 245 -28.43 -27.54 35.78
CA GLY A 245 -28.07 -28.74 35.03
C GLY A 245 -26.75 -29.39 35.40
N TYR A 246 -25.84 -28.69 36.09
CA TYR A 246 -24.54 -29.28 36.49
C TYR A 246 -24.46 -29.70 37.97
N GLU A 247 -25.49 -29.41 38.81
CA GLU A 247 -25.48 -29.64 40.23
C GLU A 247 -25.18 -31.11 40.57
N THR A 248 -25.83 -32.08 39.89
CA THR A 248 -25.59 -33.50 40.11
C THR A 248 -24.16 -33.91 39.81
N ILE A 249 -23.55 -33.35 38.75
CA ILE A 249 -22.18 -33.64 38.38
C ILE A 249 -21.24 -33.03 39.43
N ASP A 250 -21.48 -31.77 39.80
CA ASP A 250 -20.65 -31.09 40.80
C ASP A 250 -20.69 -31.78 42.15
N GLU A 251 -21.86 -32.29 42.60
CA GLU A 251 -21.95 -33.09 43.80
C GLU A 251 -21.08 -34.36 43.72
N LEU A 252 -21.07 -35.07 42.59
CA LEU A 252 -20.24 -36.25 42.41
C LEU A 252 -18.75 -35.93 42.41
N VAL A 253 -18.37 -34.80 41.79
CA VAL A 253 -16.98 -34.30 41.72
C VAL A 253 -16.51 -33.86 43.11
N VAL A 254 -17.29 -33.04 43.81
CA VAL A 254 -17.00 -32.54 45.17
C VAL A 254 -16.88 -33.69 46.18
N ASN A 255 -17.74 -34.68 46.09
CA ASN A 255 -17.69 -35.87 46.93
C ASN A 255 -16.58 -36.86 46.53
N LYS A 256 -15.78 -36.53 45.51
CA LYS A 256 -14.61 -37.29 45.06
C LYS A 256 -14.91 -38.77 44.72
N VAL A 257 -16.08 -39.02 44.17
CA VAL A 257 -16.54 -40.35 43.80
C VAL A 257 -15.55 -41.07 42.90
N ALA A 258 -14.95 -40.38 41.92
CA ALA A 258 -13.97 -40.93 41.01
C ALA A 258 -12.56 -41.09 41.61
N ILE A 259 -12.21 -40.37 42.68
CA ILE A 259 -10.86 -40.42 43.28
C ILE A 259 -10.65 -41.77 44.04
N ASN A 260 -11.71 -42.49 44.31
CA ASN A 260 -11.65 -43.81 44.95
C ASN A 260 -10.71 -44.75 44.15
N LYS A 261 -9.91 -45.60 44.90
CA LYS A 261 -9.00 -46.61 44.31
C LYS A 261 -9.70 -47.64 43.44
N LYS A 262 -11.00 -47.85 43.63
CA LYS A 262 -11.82 -48.82 42.89
C LYS A 262 -12.33 -48.27 41.57
N TYR A 263 -12.32 -46.92 41.39
CA TYR A 263 -12.76 -46.30 40.14
C TYR A 263 -11.74 -46.53 39.02
N LYS A 264 -12.19 -47.11 37.91
CA LYS A 264 -11.38 -47.41 36.74
C LYS A 264 -11.79 -46.50 35.59
N THR A 265 -10.86 -45.74 35.07
CA THR A 265 -11.03 -44.97 33.85
C THR A 265 -10.79 -45.79 32.60
N SER A 266 -11.25 -45.32 31.45
CA SER A 266 -10.91 -45.89 30.14
C SER A 266 -9.48 -45.55 29.69
N SER A 267 -8.79 -44.66 30.43
CA SER A 267 -7.39 -44.29 30.16
C SER A 267 -6.40 -45.01 31.09
N LYS A 268 -5.15 -45.22 30.67
CA LYS A 268 -4.05 -45.73 31.49
C LYS A 268 -3.49 -44.69 32.48
N PHE A 269 -3.85 -43.42 32.32
CA PHE A 269 -3.52 -42.38 33.29
C PHE A 269 -4.49 -42.43 34.49
N SER A 270 -3.95 -42.28 35.70
CA SER A 270 -4.74 -42.39 36.94
C SER A 270 -4.67 -41.14 37.82
N TYR A 271 -4.34 -39.99 37.20
CA TYR A 271 -4.31 -38.69 37.87
C TYR A 271 -5.71 -38.25 38.32
N PRO A 272 -5.84 -37.50 39.43
CA PRO A 272 -7.10 -36.95 39.89
C PRO A 272 -7.91 -36.27 38.79
N MET A 273 -7.30 -35.38 38.02
CA MET A 273 -7.99 -34.70 36.90
C MET A 273 -8.56 -35.69 35.87
N VAL A 274 -7.81 -36.76 35.55
CA VAL A 274 -8.24 -37.73 34.53
C VAL A 274 -9.47 -38.53 35.05
N LYS A 275 -9.48 -38.90 36.34
CA LYS A 275 -10.59 -39.61 36.96
C LYS A 275 -11.84 -38.78 37.08
N GLN A 276 -11.70 -37.50 37.47
CA GLN A 276 -12.82 -36.56 37.55
C GLN A 276 -13.39 -36.26 36.16
N LEU A 277 -12.53 -36.01 35.16
CA LEU A 277 -12.99 -35.82 33.80
C LEU A 277 -13.73 -37.01 33.21
N ASP A 278 -13.26 -38.26 33.47
CA ASP A 278 -13.96 -39.49 33.05
C ASP A 278 -15.34 -39.60 33.69
N LEU A 279 -15.46 -39.24 34.98
CA LEU A 279 -16.75 -39.20 35.68
C LEU A 279 -17.67 -38.11 35.07
N ILE A 280 -17.17 -36.88 34.92
CA ILE A 280 -17.93 -35.75 34.36
C ILE A 280 -18.48 -36.15 32.98
N MET A 281 -17.62 -36.60 32.06
CA MET A 281 -18.02 -36.89 30.67
C MET A 281 -19.02 -38.07 30.57
N LYS A 282 -18.88 -39.09 31.39
CA LYS A 282 -19.84 -40.21 31.46
C LYS A 282 -21.20 -39.77 32.02
N THR A 283 -21.19 -38.83 32.96
CA THR A 283 -22.44 -38.33 33.57
C THR A 283 -23.15 -37.39 32.60
N LEU A 284 -22.40 -36.54 31.87
CA LEU A 284 -22.98 -35.64 30.88
C LEU A 284 -23.85 -36.37 29.84
N SER A 285 -23.42 -37.52 29.36
CA SER A 285 -24.16 -38.33 28.38
C SER A 285 -25.51 -38.85 28.89
N SER A 286 -25.76 -38.77 30.20
CA SER A 286 -27.01 -39.29 30.85
C SER A 286 -27.97 -38.18 31.29
N LEU A 287 -27.60 -36.89 31.12
CA LEU A 287 -28.41 -35.78 31.57
C LEU A 287 -29.29 -35.23 30.44
N ASP A 288 -30.56 -34.93 30.81
CA ASP A 288 -31.46 -34.17 29.95
C ASP A 288 -31.41 -32.71 30.43
N LEU A 289 -30.74 -31.86 29.68
CA LEU A 289 -30.39 -30.52 30.11
C LEU A 289 -31.13 -29.43 29.30
N ASP A 290 -31.29 -28.27 29.93
CA ASP A 290 -31.92 -27.09 29.34
C ASP A 290 -31.11 -26.58 28.12
N GLU A 291 -31.77 -26.39 26.98
CA GLU A 291 -31.17 -26.00 25.71
C GLU A 291 -30.73 -24.53 25.67
N ASP A 292 -31.05 -23.70 26.65
CA ASP A 292 -30.85 -22.25 26.62
C ASP A 292 -29.56 -21.77 27.34
N ASP A 293 -28.77 -22.65 27.94
CA ASP A 293 -27.53 -22.24 28.63
C ASP A 293 -26.29 -22.48 27.76
N PHE A 294 -25.37 -21.49 27.75
CA PHE A 294 -24.11 -21.59 26.99
C PHE A 294 -23.29 -22.87 27.33
N TRP A 295 -23.21 -23.26 28.58
CA TRP A 295 -22.43 -24.43 29.00
C TRP A 295 -23.02 -25.75 28.52
N THR A 296 -24.34 -25.82 28.46
CA THR A 296 -25.08 -27.01 27.99
C THR A 296 -25.07 -27.09 26.46
N THR A 297 -25.09 -25.95 25.77
CA THR A 297 -25.11 -25.91 24.31
C THR A 297 -23.73 -25.94 23.69
N PHE A 298 -22.70 -25.42 24.37
CA PHE A 298 -21.35 -25.36 23.82
C PHE A 298 -20.42 -26.48 24.29
N TYR A 299 -20.16 -26.62 25.61
CA TYR A 299 -19.17 -27.59 26.08
C TYR A 299 -19.73 -29.02 26.17
N MET A 300 -20.94 -29.17 26.64
CA MET A 300 -21.49 -30.46 26.94
C MET A 300 -21.60 -31.42 25.76
N PRO A 301 -22.12 -31.03 24.59
CA PRO A 301 -22.28 -31.97 23.46
C PRO A 301 -20.95 -32.56 23.02
N PHE A 302 -19.88 -31.71 23.00
CA PHE A 302 -18.55 -32.16 22.63
C PHE A 302 -17.94 -33.16 23.60
N PHE A 303 -18.02 -32.87 24.90
CA PHE A 303 -17.43 -33.74 25.91
C PHE A 303 -18.26 -35.02 26.15
N ALA A 304 -19.59 -34.96 26.04
CA ALA A 304 -20.44 -36.15 26.04
C ALA A 304 -20.08 -37.07 24.85
N LYS A 305 -19.95 -36.55 23.69
CA LYS A 305 -19.58 -37.29 22.46
C LYS A 305 -18.20 -37.95 22.56
N ILE A 306 -17.22 -37.33 23.22
CA ILE A 306 -15.93 -37.97 23.51
C ILE A 306 -16.12 -39.25 24.32
N SER A 307 -17.00 -39.23 25.33
CA SER A 307 -17.32 -40.40 26.16
C SER A 307 -18.08 -41.47 25.38
N ASP A 308 -19.15 -41.08 24.67
CA ASP A 308 -20.06 -41.99 23.97
C ASP A 308 -19.39 -42.73 22.83
N GLU A 309 -18.47 -42.07 22.12
CA GLU A 309 -17.73 -42.66 21.02
C GLU A 309 -16.38 -43.28 21.44
N GLY A 310 -16.15 -43.42 22.76
CA GLY A 310 -14.98 -44.12 23.32
C GLY A 310 -13.65 -43.43 23.05
N GLN A 311 -13.64 -42.09 22.82
CA GLN A 311 -12.46 -41.29 22.47
C GLN A 311 -11.68 -40.79 23.69
N PHE A 312 -12.16 -41.08 24.93
CA PHE A 312 -11.61 -40.54 26.17
C PHE A 312 -10.11 -40.81 26.36
N SER A 313 -9.65 -42.05 26.08
CA SER A 313 -8.22 -42.40 26.19
C SER A 313 -7.35 -41.54 25.29
N GLY A 314 -7.76 -41.38 24.03
CA GLY A 314 -7.04 -40.53 23.06
C GLY A 314 -7.07 -39.05 23.41
N PHE A 315 -8.24 -38.55 23.87
CA PHE A 315 -8.42 -37.19 24.38
C PHE A 315 -7.45 -36.88 25.53
N ILE A 316 -7.40 -37.71 26.57
CA ILE A 316 -6.49 -37.52 27.70
C ILE A 316 -5.02 -37.59 27.28
N THR A 317 -4.70 -38.48 26.36
CA THR A 317 -3.34 -38.60 25.80
C THR A 317 -2.93 -37.28 25.07
N TYR A 318 -3.85 -36.63 24.44
CA TYR A 318 -3.61 -35.33 23.77
C TYR A 318 -3.53 -34.18 24.78
N VAL A 319 -4.45 -34.09 25.72
CA VAL A 319 -4.47 -33.06 26.79
C VAL A 319 -3.17 -33.06 27.59
N LEU A 320 -2.67 -34.29 27.94
CA LEU A 320 -1.44 -34.45 28.72
C LEU A 320 -0.14 -34.35 27.89
N ARG A 321 -0.22 -34.06 26.56
CA ARG A 321 0.96 -34.03 25.66
C ARG A 321 2.10 -33.15 26.15
N ALA A 322 1.78 -31.99 26.73
CA ALA A 322 2.77 -31.08 27.27
C ALA A 322 3.61 -31.64 28.42
N GLY A 323 3.09 -32.68 29.10
CA GLY A 323 3.83 -33.40 30.14
C GLY A 323 4.95 -34.30 29.60
N GLU A 324 5.03 -34.55 28.29
CA GLU A 324 6.06 -35.42 27.69
C GLU A 324 7.48 -34.92 27.98
N GLU A 325 7.70 -33.61 27.98
CA GLU A 325 9.00 -32.99 28.22
C GLU A 325 9.34 -32.86 29.74
N TYR A 326 8.31 -32.71 30.56
CA TYR A 326 8.47 -32.32 31.98
C TYR A 326 8.21 -33.44 32.99
N ASN A 327 7.63 -34.59 32.57
CA ASN A 327 7.28 -35.67 33.45
C ASN A 327 7.54 -37.03 32.81
N THR A 328 8.50 -37.79 33.39
CA THR A 328 8.94 -39.08 32.84
C THR A 328 7.85 -40.17 32.86
N ASP A 329 6.88 -40.11 33.78
CA ASP A 329 5.80 -41.11 33.87
C ASP A 329 4.72 -40.79 32.83
N ILE A 330 4.45 -39.50 32.59
CA ILE A 330 3.60 -39.05 31.48
C ILE A 330 4.24 -39.50 30.18
N ALA A 331 5.52 -39.18 29.94
CA ALA A 331 6.24 -39.54 28.72
C ALA A 331 6.22 -41.04 28.40
N LYS A 332 6.43 -41.91 29.43
CA LYS A 332 6.37 -43.36 29.27
C LYS A 332 4.99 -43.87 28.89
N THR A 333 3.93 -43.26 29.46
CA THR A 333 2.55 -43.62 29.19
C THR A 333 2.10 -43.16 27.80
N LEU A 334 2.44 -41.91 27.41
CA LEU A 334 2.15 -41.38 26.10
C LEU A 334 2.74 -42.22 24.95
N LYS A 335 3.95 -42.77 25.15
CA LYS A 335 4.57 -43.69 24.17
C LYS A 335 3.75 -44.97 23.95
N LYS A 336 3.04 -45.45 24.98
CA LYS A 336 2.20 -46.65 24.91
C LYS A 336 0.81 -46.37 24.32
N GLU A 337 0.33 -45.14 24.42
CA GLU A 337 -0.99 -44.68 23.96
C GLU A 337 -0.94 -43.94 22.63
N LYS A 338 0.16 -44.04 21.87
CA LYS A 338 0.36 -43.27 20.63
C LYS A 338 -0.73 -43.51 19.56
N SER A 339 -1.25 -44.75 19.51
CA SER A 339 -2.36 -45.06 18.59
C SER A 339 -3.66 -44.37 18.97
N ASP A 340 -3.99 -44.33 20.27
CA ASP A 340 -5.20 -43.68 20.77
C ASP A 340 -5.18 -42.18 20.52
N ARG A 341 -4.01 -41.53 20.70
CA ARG A 341 -3.82 -40.12 20.36
C ARG A 341 -4.06 -39.87 18.89
N ALA A 342 -3.49 -40.67 17.98
CA ALA A 342 -3.67 -40.52 16.55
C ALA A 342 -5.13 -40.71 16.11
N GLN A 343 -5.81 -41.68 16.71
CA GLN A 343 -7.24 -41.93 16.47
C GLN A 343 -8.10 -40.76 16.93
N PHE A 344 -7.83 -40.24 18.14
CA PHE A 344 -8.52 -39.06 18.68
C PHE A 344 -8.30 -37.83 17.77
N LEU A 345 -7.09 -37.56 17.32
CA LEU A 345 -6.82 -36.41 16.44
C LEU A 345 -7.60 -36.48 15.13
N ASN A 346 -7.70 -37.67 14.54
CA ASN A 346 -8.51 -37.89 13.34
C ASN A 346 -10.01 -37.69 13.60
N TRP A 347 -10.47 -38.16 14.78
CA TRP A 347 -11.85 -37.97 15.23
C TRP A 347 -12.13 -36.50 15.54
N PHE A 348 -11.23 -35.86 16.28
CA PHE A 348 -11.32 -34.45 16.68
C PHE A 348 -11.44 -33.52 15.46
N GLY A 349 -10.55 -33.63 14.49
CA GLY A 349 -10.55 -32.79 13.29
C GLY A 349 -11.85 -32.86 12.48
N ARG A 350 -12.56 -34.00 12.51
CA ARG A 350 -13.88 -34.16 11.86
C ARG A 350 -15.02 -33.61 12.72
N ASN A 351 -15.09 -34.11 13.95
CA ASN A 351 -16.26 -33.88 14.82
C ASN A 351 -16.27 -32.49 15.44
N PHE A 352 -15.10 -31.91 15.73
CA PHE A 352 -15.02 -30.55 16.29
C PHE A 352 -15.46 -29.53 15.27
N THR A 353 -14.93 -29.62 14.03
CA THR A 353 -15.30 -28.71 12.95
C THR A 353 -16.79 -28.85 12.62
N ASP A 354 -17.30 -30.06 12.45
CA ASP A 354 -18.73 -30.27 12.15
C ASP A 354 -19.65 -29.77 13.28
N MET A 355 -19.21 -29.80 14.54
CA MET A 355 -20.02 -29.38 15.67
C MET A 355 -20.04 -27.86 15.88
N TYR A 356 -18.90 -27.18 15.63
CA TYR A 356 -18.77 -25.78 15.92
C TYR A 356 -18.69 -24.89 14.66
N ALA A 357 -18.52 -25.47 13.48
CA ALA A 357 -18.61 -24.71 12.23
C ALA A 357 -20.05 -24.52 11.75
N MET A 358 -21.00 -25.27 12.30
CA MET A 358 -22.39 -25.30 11.84
C MET A 358 -23.30 -24.58 12.79
N HIS A 359 -23.96 -23.54 12.33
CA HIS A 359 -24.89 -22.75 13.12
C HIS A 359 -26.24 -22.63 12.41
N GLU A 360 -27.34 -22.66 13.16
CA GLU A 360 -28.65 -22.29 12.66
C GLU A 360 -28.89 -20.81 12.93
N VAL A 361 -28.99 -20.01 11.86
CA VAL A 361 -29.25 -18.58 11.92
C VAL A 361 -30.49 -18.26 11.09
N ASP A 362 -31.54 -17.75 11.72
CA ASP A 362 -32.82 -17.41 11.07
C ASP A 362 -33.42 -18.59 10.25
N GLY A 363 -33.27 -19.81 10.75
CA GLY A 363 -33.78 -21.04 10.11
C GLY A 363 -32.98 -21.49 8.89
N LYS A 364 -31.76 -21.03 8.75
CA LYS A 364 -30.80 -21.46 7.71
C LYS A 364 -29.55 -22.01 8.35
N THR A 365 -29.02 -23.08 7.77
CA THR A 365 -27.72 -23.61 8.17
C THR A 365 -26.62 -22.73 7.60
N VAL A 366 -25.79 -22.19 8.49
CA VAL A 366 -24.67 -21.31 8.18
C VAL A 366 -23.38 -21.99 8.60
N GLU A 367 -22.41 -22.02 7.71
CA GLU A 367 -21.09 -22.61 7.96
C GLU A 367 -20.06 -21.52 8.28
N TYR A 368 -19.33 -21.70 9.39
CA TYR A 368 -18.20 -20.89 9.80
C TYR A 368 -16.92 -21.62 9.37
N HIS A 369 -16.14 -20.99 8.49
CA HIS A 369 -14.86 -21.52 8.03
C HIS A 369 -13.71 -20.93 8.81
N TYR A 370 -12.85 -21.80 9.36
CA TYR A 370 -11.65 -21.43 10.08
C TYR A 370 -10.39 -21.88 9.35
N GLU A 371 -9.36 -21.05 9.37
CA GLU A 371 -8.01 -21.34 8.88
C GLU A 371 -7.01 -20.86 9.93
N ASP A 372 -6.07 -21.72 10.34
CA ASP A 372 -5.09 -21.44 11.39
C ASP A 372 -5.70 -20.86 12.70
N SER A 373 -6.89 -21.33 13.05
CA SER A 373 -7.69 -20.88 14.21
C SER A 373 -8.38 -19.51 14.04
N ASP A 374 -8.25 -18.85 12.88
CA ASP A 374 -8.96 -17.62 12.56
C ASP A 374 -10.22 -17.92 11.75
N LEU A 375 -11.28 -17.17 12.04
CA LEU A 375 -12.50 -17.22 11.25
C LEU A 375 -12.28 -16.45 9.94
N ILE A 376 -12.31 -17.15 8.82
CA ILE A 376 -12.05 -16.59 7.48
C ILE A 376 -13.29 -16.41 6.63
N ALA A 377 -14.38 -17.14 6.91
CA ALA A 377 -15.63 -16.96 6.16
C ALA A 377 -16.83 -17.46 6.94
N ILE A 378 -17.99 -16.85 6.65
CA ILE A 378 -19.31 -17.32 7.10
C ILE A 378 -20.23 -17.35 5.89
N GLY A 379 -20.99 -18.42 5.72
CA GLY A 379 -21.96 -18.49 4.60
C GLY A 379 -22.97 -19.61 4.69
N GLU A 380 -24.03 -19.50 3.89
CA GLU A 380 -25.06 -20.54 3.78
C GLU A 380 -24.51 -21.72 2.97
N TYR A 381 -24.68 -22.94 3.48
CA TYR A 381 -24.20 -24.16 2.85
C TYR A 381 -25.32 -25.19 2.73
N ASP A 382 -25.55 -25.69 1.54
CA ASP A 382 -26.48 -26.79 1.27
C ASP A 382 -25.74 -28.13 1.37
N TYR A 383 -25.93 -28.81 2.51
CA TYR A 383 -25.29 -30.11 2.77
C TYR A 383 -25.83 -31.23 1.89
N SER A 384 -27.09 -31.15 1.43
CA SER A 384 -27.68 -32.17 0.59
C SER A 384 -26.99 -32.25 -0.78
N ASN A 385 -26.54 -31.10 -1.27
CA ASN A 385 -25.90 -30.96 -2.57
C ASN A 385 -24.38 -30.66 -2.47
N GLN A 386 -23.87 -30.43 -1.26
CA GLN A 386 -22.49 -30.03 -0.99
C GLN A 386 -22.09 -28.74 -1.72
N THR A 387 -22.98 -27.73 -1.70
CA THR A 387 -22.78 -26.49 -2.45
C THR A 387 -22.91 -25.26 -1.56
N LYS A 388 -22.07 -24.28 -1.84
CA LYS A 388 -22.24 -22.91 -1.32
C LYS A 388 -23.48 -22.30 -1.96
N SER A 389 -24.36 -21.74 -1.12
CA SER A 389 -25.58 -21.05 -1.53
C SER A 389 -25.79 -19.82 -0.67
N GLY A 390 -26.69 -18.91 -1.08
CA GLY A 390 -27.03 -17.74 -0.28
C GLY A 390 -25.89 -16.80 0.00
N LYS A 391 -25.98 -16.04 1.10
CA LYS A 391 -25.01 -14.99 1.47
C LYS A 391 -23.74 -15.61 2.04
N TRP A 392 -22.59 -15.15 1.56
CA TRP A 392 -21.25 -15.44 2.08
C TRP A 392 -20.52 -14.16 2.42
N THR A 393 -19.85 -14.17 3.57
CA THR A 393 -18.98 -13.07 4.03
C THR A 393 -17.62 -13.66 4.37
N TYR A 394 -16.57 -13.08 3.79
CA TYR A 394 -15.18 -13.44 4.05
C TYR A 394 -14.51 -12.38 4.92
N TYR A 395 -13.60 -12.79 5.76
CA TYR A 395 -12.93 -11.93 6.73
C TYR A 395 -11.41 -11.91 6.52
N TYR A 396 -10.78 -10.84 6.95
CA TYR A 396 -9.35 -10.74 7.17
C TYR A 396 -9.00 -11.39 8.52
N SER A 397 -7.72 -11.74 8.75
CA SER A 397 -7.23 -12.26 10.03
C SER A 397 -7.42 -11.29 11.20
N ASN A 398 -7.52 -9.98 10.94
CA ASN A 398 -7.87 -8.99 11.96
C ASN A 398 -9.37 -8.99 12.35
N GLY A 399 -10.20 -9.83 11.73
CA GLY A 399 -11.64 -9.94 11.95
C GLY A 399 -12.50 -8.92 11.19
N GLY A 400 -11.91 -8.08 10.33
CA GLY A 400 -12.63 -7.17 9.45
C GLY A 400 -13.17 -7.88 8.20
N ILE A 401 -14.27 -7.37 7.63
CA ILE A 401 -14.84 -7.93 6.40
C ILE A 401 -13.87 -7.67 5.23
N ARG A 402 -13.54 -8.75 4.51
CA ARG A 402 -12.74 -8.71 3.27
C ARG A 402 -13.62 -8.65 2.03
N SER A 403 -14.66 -9.48 1.98
CA SER A 403 -15.62 -9.48 0.86
C SER A 403 -16.93 -10.13 1.26
N GLU A 404 -18.02 -9.74 0.60
CA GLU A 404 -19.33 -10.35 0.77
C GLU A 404 -20.09 -10.42 -0.55
N GLY A 405 -20.98 -11.40 -0.68
CA GLY A 405 -21.80 -11.57 -1.84
C GLY A 405 -22.67 -12.82 -1.74
N ILE A 406 -23.26 -13.23 -2.83
CA ILE A 406 -24.16 -14.39 -2.91
C ILE A 406 -23.49 -15.48 -3.74
N PHE A 407 -23.62 -16.74 -3.28
CA PHE A 407 -23.35 -17.92 -4.08
C PHE A 407 -24.65 -18.57 -4.54
N LYS A 408 -24.60 -19.12 -5.72
CA LYS A 408 -25.60 -20.04 -6.27
C LYS A 408 -24.86 -21.20 -6.91
N ASP A 409 -25.13 -22.42 -6.42
CA ASP A 409 -24.50 -23.65 -6.92
C ASP A 409 -22.97 -23.57 -7.00
N ASN A 410 -22.31 -23.14 -5.91
CA ASN A 410 -20.86 -22.90 -5.80
C ASN A 410 -20.28 -21.79 -6.67
N LYS A 411 -21.09 -21.02 -7.39
CA LYS A 411 -20.66 -19.91 -8.23
C LYS A 411 -21.12 -18.58 -7.63
N LYS A 412 -20.27 -17.57 -7.73
CA LYS A 412 -20.65 -16.20 -7.35
C LYS A 412 -21.82 -15.74 -8.25
N ASP A 413 -22.83 -15.10 -7.64
CA ASP A 413 -24.01 -14.60 -8.34
C ASP A 413 -24.50 -13.30 -7.66
N GLY A 414 -24.92 -12.29 -8.46
CA GLY A 414 -25.31 -10.99 -7.94
C GLY A 414 -24.12 -10.06 -7.60
N VAL A 415 -24.35 -9.08 -6.74
CA VAL A 415 -23.34 -8.07 -6.39
C VAL A 415 -22.36 -8.61 -5.34
N TRP A 416 -21.09 -8.56 -5.67
CA TRP A 416 -19.98 -8.86 -4.78
C TRP A 416 -19.26 -7.60 -4.37
N LYS A 417 -19.10 -7.39 -3.06
CA LYS A 417 -18.42 -6.24 -2.46
C LYS A 417 -17.11 -6.70 -1.85
N TYR A 418 -16.07 -5.88 -2.02
CA TYR A 418 -14.74 -6.09 -1.46
C TYR A 418 -14.38 -4.88 -0.62
N TYR A 419 -13.70 -5.11 0.48
CA TYR A 419 -13.33 -4.08 1.45
C TYR A 419 -11.83 -4.12 1.70
N SER A 420 -11.25 -2.97 1.96
CA SER A 420 -9.86 -2.86 2.44
C SER A 420 -9.77 -3.25 3.92
N LYS A 421 -8.55 -3.49 4.42
CA LYS A 421 -8.33 -3.89 5.81
C LYS A 421 -8.86 -2.87 6.83
N ASN A 422 -9.00 -1.61 6.45
CA ASN A 422 -9.59 -0.54 7.27
C ASN A 422 -11.14 -0.53 7.25
N GLY A 423 -11.77 -1.47 6.54
CA GLY A 423 -13.23 -1.62 6.44
C GLY A 423 -13.90 -0.72 5.42
N GLN A 424 -13.16 0.07 4.62
CA GLN A 424 -13.71 0.86 3.53
C GLN A 424 -14.04 -0.02 2.32
N LEU A 425 -15.13 0.27 1.62
CA LEU A 425 -15.46 -0.39 0.37
C LEU A 425 -14.36 -0.07 -0.66
N SER A 426 -13.68 -1.10 -1.15
CA SER A 426 -12.64 -0.96 -2.18
C SER A 426 -13.16 -1.21 -3.59
N SER A 427 -14.12 -2.14 -3.73
CA SER A 427 -14.75 -2.39 -5.03
C SER A 427 -16.07 -3.14 -4.91
N SER A 428 -16.91 -3.00 -5.92
CA SER A 428 -18.08 -3.84 -6.11
C SER A 428 -18.16 -4.31 -7.56
N TYR A 429 -18.56 -5.55 -7.75
CA TYR A 429 -18.74 -6.16 -9.07
C TYR A 429 -20.05 -6.89 -9.14
N THR A 430 -20.72 -6.83 -10.26
CA THR A 430 -21.86 -7.71 -10.56
C THR A 430 -21.34 -8.98 -11.23
N VAL A 431 -21.76 -10.13 -10.73
CA VAL A 431 -21.32 -11.46 -11.18
C VAL A 431 -22.56 -12.31 -11.48
N LYS A 432 -22.51 -13.10 -12.53
CA LYS A 432 -23.58 -14.02 -12.92
C LYS A 432 -22.99 -15.38 -13.25
N ASN A 433 -23.39 -16.40 -12.49
CA ASN A 433 -22.85 -17.77 -12.64
C ASN A 433 -21.33 -17.85 -12.58
N GLY A 434 -20.67 -16.97 -11.82
CA GLY A 434 -19.21 -16.93 -11.66
C GLY A 434 -18.46 -16.08 -12.68
N VAL A 435 -19.14 -15.46 -13.65
CA VAL A 435 -18.59 -14.57 -14.67
C VAL A 435 -18.95 -13.13 -14.31
N THR A 436 -18.04 -12.19 -14.43
CA THR A 436 -18.30 -10.77 -14.18
C THR A 436 -19.16 -10.21 -15.32
N GLU A 437 -20.34 -9.72 -14.98
CA GLU A 437 -21.39 -9.35 -15.92
C GLU A 437 -22.20 -8.18 -15.38
N GLY A 438 -22.09 -7.00 -15.97
CA GLY A 438 -22.79 -5.80 -15.55
C GLY A 438 -21.90 -4.79 -14.80
N PRO A 439 -22.50 -3.91 -13.99
CA PRO A 439 -21.76 -2.77 -13.42
C PRO A 439 -20.72 -3.18 -12.38
N PHE A 440 -19.62 -2.39 -12.37
CA PHE A 440 -18.61 -2.41 -11.32
C PHE A 440 -18.30 -0.99 -10.85
N GLU A 441 -17.78 -0.89 -9.62
CA GLU A 441 -17.26 0.34 -9.03
C GLU A 441 -15.99 0.02 -8.26
N ILE A 442 -14.99 0.90 -8.32
CA ILE A 442 -13.74 0.83 -7.58
C ILE A 442 -13.56 2.12 -6.79
N TYR A 443 -13.09 2.00 -5.56
CA TYR A 443 -12.89 3.10 -4.63
C TYR A 443 -11.44 3.08 -4.11
N ASN A 444 -10.93 4.25 -3.75
CA ASN A 444 -9.66 4.36 -3.03
C ASN A 444 -9.85 4.10 -1.53
N ASP A 445 -8.75 4.10 -0.76
CA ASP A 445 -8.78 3.84 0.68
C ASP A 445 -9.51 4.92 1.50
N TYR A 446 -9.87 6.05 0.89
CA TYR A 446 -10.70 7.11 1.49
C TYR A 446 -12.19 6.93 1.19
N GLY A 447 -12.57 5.90 0.42
CA GLY A 447 -13.94 5.67 -0.02
C GLY A 447 -14.41 6.57 -1.15
N VAL A 448 -13.49 7.25 -1.84
CA VAL A 448 -13.79 8.04 -3.05
C VAL A 448 -13.78 7.10 -4.25
N LYS A 449 -14.84 7.16 -5.05
CA LYS A 449 -14.92 6.37 -6.28
C LYS A 449 -13.86 6.84 -7.28
N ILE A 450 -13.03 5.91 -7.75
CA ILE A 450 -11.93 6.18 -8.69
C ILE A 450 -12.18 5.56 -10.07
N LYS A 451 -13.05 4.54 -10.17
CA LYS A 451 -13.39 3.94 -11.47
C LYS A 451 -14.77 3.29 -11.42
N ASP A 452 -15.53 3.38 -12.52
CA ASP A 452 -16.75 2.58 -12.74
C ASP A 452 -16.97 2.27 -14.23
N GLY A 453 -17.91 1.35 -14.48
CA GLY A 453 -18.26 0.92 -15.82
C GLY A 453 -19.02 -0.39 -15.82
N ASN A 454 -18.91 -1.12 -16.91
CA ASN A 454 -19.56 -2.41 -17.08
C ASN A 454 -18.61 -3.49 -17.59
N PHE A 455 -18.90 -4.72 -17.21
CA PHE A 455 -18.32 -5.94 -17.76
C PHE A 455 -19.37 -6.71 -18.57
N GLU A 456 -18.94 -7.37 -19.63
CA GLU A 456 -19.63 -8.45 -20.34
C GLU A 456 -18.64 -9.60 -20.53
N ASP A 457 -18.98 -10.79 -20.03
CA ASP A 457 -18.12 -11.99 -20.08
C ASP A 457 -16.68 -11.74 -19.55
N ASP A 458 -16.53 -11.12 -18.36
CA ASP A 458 -15.26 -10.75 -17.72
C ASP A 458 -14.43 -9.69 -18.49
N LEU A 459 -14.95 -9.08 -19.55
CA LEU A 459 -14.30 -8.06 -20.35
C LEU A 459 -14.99 -6.70 -20.15
N PHE A 460 -14.24 -5.60 -20.22
CA PHE A 460 -14.83 -4.27 -20.23
C PHE A 460 -15.73 -4.09 -21.46
N GLU A 461 -16.92 -3.52 -21.24
CA GLU A 461 -17.89 -3.24 -22.28
C GLU A 461 -18.55 -1.88 -22.07
N GLY A 462 -18.63 -1.08 -23.14
CA GLY A 462 -19.19 0.27 -23.11
C GLY A 462 -18.25 1.29 -22.47
N VAL A 463 -18.83 2.32 -21.86
CA VAL A 463 -18.05 3.44 -21.28
C VAL A 463 -17.54 3.08 -19.90
N ILE A 464 -16.23 3.15 -19.73
CA ILE A 464 -15.54 3.07 -18.43
C ILE A 464 -15.14 4.48 -18.05
N LYS A 465 -15.38 4.87 -16.80
CA LYS A 465 -15.02 6.19 -16.26
C LYS A 465 -13.98 6.05 -15.15
N ALA A 466 -12.93 6.86 -15.20
CA ALA A 466 -12.05 7.07 -14.09
C ALA A 466 -12.28 8.49 -13.50
N TYR A 467 -11.94 8.66 -12.23
CA TYR A 467 -12.24 9.87 -11.47
C TYR A 467 -11.01 10.38 -10.73
N PHE A 468 -10.86 11.70 -10.68
CA PHE A 468 -9.94 12.36 -9.78
C PHE A 468 -10.30 12.07 -8.31
N SER A 469 -9.34 12.21 -7.42
CA SER A 469 -9.56 12.10 -5.97
C SER A 469 -10.57 13.13 -5.43
N THR A 470 -10.80 14.22 -6.17
CA THR A 470 -11.80 15.26 -5.92
C THR A 470 -13.22 14.85 -6.33
N GLY A 471 -13.39 13.70 -7.01
CA GLY A 471 -14.66 13.16 -7.48
C GLY A 471 -15.10 13.63 -8.86
N GLY A 472 -14.34 14.53 -9.54
CA GLY A 472 -14.57 14.89 -10.95
C GLY A 472 -14.15 13.75 -11.89
N ILE A 473 -14.74 13.69 -13.08
CA ILE A 473 -14.32 12.73 -14.12
C ILE A 473 -12.91 13.13 -14.59
N ASP A 474 -11.99 12.15 -14.60
CA ASP A 474 -10.64 12.27 -15.16
C ASP A 474 -10.62 11.75 -16.60
N GLU A 475 -11.31 10.62 -16.83
CA GLU A 475 -11.22 9.90 -18.08
C GLU A 475 -12.53 9.17 -18.39
N GLU A 476 -12.93 9.17 -19.67
CA GLU A 476 -13.98 8.31 -20.23
C GLU A 476 -13.42 7.53 -21.42
N GLU A 477 -13.39 6.22 -21.28
CA GLU A 477 -12.90 5.27 -22.27
C GLU A 477 -14.06 4.40 -22.78
N THR A 478 -14.11 4.13 -24.08
CA THR A 478 -15.13 3.23 -24.65
C THR A 478 -14.49 1.92 -25.04
N TYR A 479 -15.02 0.82 -24.51
CA TYR A 479 -14.57 -0.54 -24.77
C TYR A 479 -15.62 -1.35 -25.52
N LYS A 480 -15.13 -2.28 -26.32
CA LYS A 480 -15.93 -3.32 -26.96
C LYS A 480 -15.17 -4.63 -26.87
N THR A 481 -15.79 -5.61 -26.21
CA THR A 481 -15.15 -6.93 -25.95
C THR A 481 -13.73 -6.81 -25.37
N GLY A 482 -13.53 -5.90 -24.40
CA GLY A 482 -12.27 -5.67 -23.71
C GLY A 482 -11.20 -4.86 -24.47
N VAL A 483 -11.52 -4.41 -25.70
CA VAL A 483 -10.60 -3.58 -26.50
C VAL A 483 -11.14 -2.14 -26.54
N LEU A 484 -10.25 -1.14 -26.46
CA LEU A 484 -10.63 0.26 -26.67
C LEU A 484 -11.14 0.43 -28.09
N ASP A 485 -12.44 0.72 -28.23
CA ASP A 485 -13.11 0.85 -29.51
C ASP A 485 -14.24 1.89 -29.37
N GLY A 486 -13.97 3.11 -29.81
CA GLY A 486 -14.88 4.23 -29.69
C GLY A 486 -14.23 5.50 -29.12
N PRO A 487 -15.02 6.44 -28.62
CA PRO A 487 -14.55 7.70 -28.05
C PRO A 487 -13.70 7.50 -26.79
N LEU A 488 -12.60 8.27 -26.69
CA LEU A 488 -11.74 8.41 -25.52
C LEU A 488 -11.64 9.89 -25.19
N THR A 489 -11.95 10.27 -23.95
CA THR A 489 -11.90 11.65 -23.49
C THR A 489 -11.19 11.72 -22.14
N TYR A 490 -10.18 12.58 -22.01
CA TYR A 490 -9.58 12.98 -20.76
C TYR A 490 -10.06 14.37 -20.34
N TYR A 491 -10.06 14.63 -19.05
CA TYR A 491 -10.51 15.88 -18.47
C TYR A 491 -9.43 16.53 -17.60
N HIS A 492 -9.52 17.82 -17.40
CA HIS A 492 -8.85 18.55 -16.33
C HIS A 492 -9.68 18.49 -15.05
N GLU A 493 -9.06 18.70 -13.88
CA GLU A 493 -9.78 18.69 -12.59
C GLU A 493 -10.98 19.65 -12.51
N ASN A 494 -10.96 20.72 -13.32
CA ASN A 494 -12.08 21.67 -13.41
C ASN A 494 -13.23 21.19 -14.33
N GLY A 495 -13.16 19.95 -14.85
CA GLY A 495 -14.18 19.33 -15.69
C GLY A 495 -14.15 19.73 -17.17
N GLN A 496 -13.18 20.59 -17.60
CA GLN A 496 -12.96 20.87 -19.02
C GLN A 496 -12.21 19.70 -19.68
N LYS A 497 -12.55 19.38 -20.93
CA LYS A 497 -11.79 18.38 -21.69
C LYS A 497 -10.32 18.78 -21.78
N SER A 498 -9.42 17.83 -21.62
CA SER A 498 -7.98 17.98 -21.84
C SER A 498 -7.54 17.32 -23.15
N LEU A 499 -8.20 16.20 -23.50
CA LEU A 499 -7.97 15.46 -24.74
C LEU A 499 -9.26 14.77 -25.19
N GLU A 500 -9.47 14.73 -26.50
CA GLU A 500 -10.48 13.85 -27.09
C GLU A 500 -9.91 13.17 -28.35
N THR A 501 -10.29 11.91 -28.55
CA THR A 501 -9.95 11.11 -29.71
C THR A 501 -10.97 9.98 -29.89
N THR A 502 -10.82 9.20 -30.97
CA THR A 502 -11.57 7.97 -31.20
C THR A 502 -10.60 6.86 -31.56
N LEU A 503 -10.85 5.67 -31.03
CA LEU A 503 -10.11 4.47 -31.35
C LEU A 503 -11.02 3.51 -32.16
N ASP A 504 -10.38 2.74 -33.02
CA ASP A 504 -10.98 1.61 -33.75
C ASP A 504 -10.08 0.40 -33.54
N GLU A 505 -10.62 -0.66 -32.92
CA GLU A 505 -9.87 -1.86 -32.53
C GLU A 505 -8.52 -1.55 -31.82
N GLY A 506 -8.52 -0.60 -30.89
CA GLY A 506 -7.38 -0.20 -30.08
C GLY A 506 -6.39 0.76 -30.77
N LYS A 507 -6.67 1.20 -32.01
CA LYS A 507 -5.82 2.15 -32.76
C LYS A 507 -6.52 3.49 -32.90
N ILE A 508 -5.73 4.55 -32.82
CA ILE A 508 -6.24 5.91 -33.04
C ILE A 508 -6.66 6.05 -34.49
N GLU A 509 -7.94 6.39 -34.70
CA GLU A 509 -8.51 6.64 -35.98
C GLU A 509 -9.24 8.00 -35.99
N GLY A 510 -8.93 8.86 -36.95
CA GLY A 510 -9.46 10.22 -37.00
C GLY A 510 -8.50 11.23 -36.40
N ASN A 511 -8.89 11.92 -35.33
CA ASN A 511 -8.05 13.01 -34.81
C ASN A 511 -7.88 12.93 -33.29
N ILE A 512 -6.72 13.43 -32.82
CA ILE A 512 -6.53 13.82 -31.42
C ILE A 512 -6.68 15.33 -31.33
N THR A 513 -7.56 15.79 -30.43
CA THR A 513 -7.68 17.20 -30.07
C THR A 513 -7.31 17.39 -28.60
N ARG A 514 -6.44 18.35 -28.30
CA ARG A 514 -6.02 18.71 -26.93
C ARG A 514 -6.49 20.11 -26.56
N TYR A 515 -6.82 20.30 -25.30
CA TYR A 515 -7.30 21.56 -24.76
C TYR A 515 -6.53 21.91 -23.47
N ASN A 516 -6.41 23.17 -23.16
CA ASN A 516 -5.93 23.62 -21.86
C ASN A 516 -7.09 23.69 -20.85
N ALA A 517 -6.76 23.98 -19.58
CA ALA A 517 -7.74 24.04 -18.48
C ALA A 517 -8.82 25.13 -18.65
N PHE A 518 -8.66 26.06 -19.62
CA PHE A 518 -9.66 27.06 -19.98
C PHE A 518 -10.56 26.62 -21.16
N GLY A 519 -10.39 25.38 -21.66
CA GLY A 519 -11.11 24.85 -22.80
C GLY A 519 -10.62 25.38 -24.17
N ILE A 520 -9.48 26.05 -24.19
CA ILE A 520 -8.87 26.55 -25.45
C ILE A 520 -8.14 25.38 -26.11
N LYS A 521 -8.41 25.14 -27.38
CA LYS A 521 -7.71 24.15 -28.19
C LYS A 521 -6.21 24.49 -28.25
N THR A 522 -5.36 23.50 -27.94
CA THR A 522 -3.88 23.66 -27.96
C THR A 522 -3.23 22.81 -29.04
N ALA A 523 -3.83 21.70 -29.43
CA ALA A 523 -3.33 20.83 -30.49
C ALA A 523 -4.47 20.10 -31.21
N TYR A 524 -4.25 19.81 -32.49
CA TYR A 524 -5.09 18.96 -33.34
C TYR A 524 -4.19 18.19 -34.30
N THR A 525 -4.33 16.87 -34.33
CA THR A 525 -3.55 16.04 -35.26
C THR A 525 -4.44 14.94 -35.82
N GLU A 526 -4.42 14.74 -37.12
CA GLU A 526 -5.13 13.67 -37.81
C GLU A 526 -4.28 12.39 -37.85
N TYR A 527 -4.93 11.25 -37.65
CA TYR A 527 -4.32 9.93 -37.61
C TYR A 527 -5.10 8.94 -38.48
N THR A 528 -4.37 7.97 -38.99
CA THR A 528 -4.91 6.76 -39.58
C THR A 528 -4.14 5.58 -39.00
N ALA A 529 -4.84 4.68 -38.27
CA ALA A 529 -4.25 3.49 -37.62
C ALA A 529 -2.96 3.83 -36.84
N ASP A 530 -3.02 4.79 -35.90
CA ASP A 530 -1.92 5.31 -35.06
C ASP A 530 -0.86 6.13 -35.78
N VAL A 531 -0.92 6.27 -37.09
CA VAL A 531 0.06 7.05 -37.86
C VAL A 531 -0.50 8.44 -38.17
N SER A 532 0.27 9.48 -37.85
CA SER A 532 -0.10 10.87 -38.22
C SER A 532 -0.25 10.99 -39.72
N ASN A 533 -1.46 11.33 -40.18
CA ASN A 533 -1.81 11.38 -41.58
C ASN A 533 -2.87 12.44 -41.83
N GLY A 534 -2.50 13.58 -42.33
CA GLY A 534 -3.35 14.75 -42.52
C GLY A 534 -2.85 15.97 -41.73
N LYS A 535 -3.75 16.80 -41.26
CA LYS A 535 -3.42 18.09 -40.60
C LYS A 535 -2.82 17.89 -39.24
N ASN A 536 -1.82 18.70 -38.91
CA ASN A 536 -1.28 18.90 -37.59
C ASN A 536 -1.23 20.38 -37.26
N GLN A 537 -1.99 20.80 -36.26
CA GLN A 537 -2.17 22.20 -35.90
C GLN A 537 -1.94 22.42 -34.41
N LEU A 538 -1.22 23.45 -34.03
CA LEU A 538 -1.03 23.88 -32.64
C LEU A 538 -1.55 25.30 -32.46
N TRP A 539 -2.00 25.64 -31.27
CA TRP A 539 -2.49 26.96 -30.89
C TRP A 539 -1.71 27.55 -29.73
N HIS A 540 -1.63 28.86 -29.69
CA HIS A 540 -1.19 29.62 -28.53
C HIS A 540 -2.27 29.62 -27.45
N ALA A 541 -1.89 29.93 -26.20
CA ALA A 541 -2.82 30.01 -25.08
C ALA A 541 -3.98 31.02 -25.26
N ASN A 542 -3.81 32.02 -26.16
CA ASN A 542 -4.85 32.98 -26.52
C ASN A 542 -5.81 32.49 -27.62
N GLY A 543 -5.65 31.25 -28.11
CA GLY A 543 -6.48 30.63 -29.14
C GLY A 543 -6.07 30.96 -30.60
N GLN A 544 -5.00 31.76 -30.81
CA GLN A 544 -4.47 31.99 -32.15
C GLN A 544 -3.65 30.78 -32.61
N LEU A 545 -3.71 30.50 -33.93
CA LEU A 545 -2.93 29.43 -34.55
C LEU A 545 -1.43 29.67 -34.33
N LYS A 546 -0.70 28.65 -33.91
CA LYS A 546 0.75 28.66 -33.64
C LYS A 546 1.54 27.94 -34.73
N LEU A 547 0.97 26.83 -35.22
CA LEU A 547 1.57 25.97 -36.23
C LEU A 547 0.49 25.37 -37.12
N ASP A 548 0.76 25.32 -38.43
CA ASP A 548 -0.07 24.62 -39.41
C ASP A 548 0.86 23.83 -40.34
N GLU A 549 0.70 22.53 -40.35
CA GLU A 549 1.50 21.62 -41.17
C GLU A 549 0.74 20.34 -41.51
N THR A 550 1.23 19.57 -42.46
CA THR A 550 0.58 18.32 -42.93
C THR A 550 1.56 17.17 -42.82
N TYR A 551 1.01 16.02 -42.45
CA TYR A 551 1.70 14.73 -42.40
C TYR A 551 1.16 13.77 -43.45
N GLU A 552 2.03 12.92 -43.96
CA GLU A 552 1.70 11.74 -44.78
C GLU A 552 2.57 10.58 -44.28
N ASP A 553 1.93 9.49 -43.90
CA ASP A 553 2.62 8.32 -43.32
C ASP A 553 3.61 8.65 -42.18
N GLY A 554 3.24 9.52 -41.27
CA GLY A 554 4.03 9.96 -40.12
C GLY A 554 5.17 10.94 -40.46
N LYS A 555 5.22 11.44 -41.70
CA LYS A 555 6.26 12.36 -42.17
C LYS A 555 5.68 13.67 -42.60
N ARG A 556 6.33 14.79 -42.24
CA ARG A 556 5.92 16.13 -42.72
C ARG A 556 6.02 16.22 -44.23
N VAL A 557 4.98 16.85 -44.84
CA VAL A 557 4.93 17.10 -46.25
C VAL A 557 4.36 18.49 -46.53
N GLY A 558 4.82 19.14 -47.59
CA GLY A 558 4.32 20.44 -48.00
C GLY A 558 4.78 21.61 -47.14
N GLU A 559 4.02 22.69 -47.15
CA GLU A 559 4.29 23.90 -46.41
C GLU A 559 4.01 23.72 -44.93
N SER A 560 4.92 24.19 -44.06
CA SER A 560 4.75 24.31 -42.61
C SER A 560 4.84 25.77 -42.24
N ILE A 561 3.79 26.33 -41.63
CA ILE A 561 3.70 27.73 -41.23
C ILE A 561 3.61 27.82 -39.70
N ARG A 562 4.48 28.64 -39.12
CA ARG A 562 4.41 29.04 -37.72
C ARG A 562 3.96 30.47 -37.60
N TYR A 563 3.23 30.77 -36.56
CA TYR A 563 2.67 32.08 -36.28
C TYR A 563 3.10 32.60 -34.90
N TYR A 564 3.22 33.87 -34.76
CA TYR A 564 3.30 34.57 -33.48
C TYR A 564 1.95 34.54 -32.79
N ASN A 565 1.92 34.91 -31.51
CA ASN A 565 0.71 34.94 -30.69
C ASN A 565 -0.29 36.05 -31.09
N ASP A 566 0.08 36.97 -32.02
CA ASP A 566 -0.81 37.96 -32.63
C ASP A 566 -1.37 37.50 -33.98
N GLY A 567 -0.99 36.33 -34.46
CA GLY A 567 -1.44 35.73 -35.72
C GLY A 567 -0.58 36.06 -36.92
N SER A 568 0.45 36.95 -36.80
CA SER A 568 1.40 37.20 -37.87
C SER A 568 2.32 36.00 -38.10
N ILE A 569 2.80 35.80 -39.33
CA ILE A 569 3.65 34.65 -39.65
C ILE A 569 5.03 34.86 -39.03
N SER A 570 5.53 33.81 -38.31
CA SER A 570 6.88 33.82 -37.74
C SER A 570 7.87 32.98 -38.56
N LYS A 571 7.36 31.92 -39.26
CA LYS A 571 8.21 31.05 -40.10
C LYS A 571 7.40 30.37 -41.19
N LYS A 572 8.02 30.25 -42.37
CA LYS A 572 7.57 29.37 -43.48
C LYS A 572 8.68 28.42 -43.89
N SER A 573 8.33 27.16 -44.06
CA SER A 573 9.26 26.11 -44.46
C SER A 573 8.53 25.11 -45.35
N ASN A 574 9.28 24.37 -46.17
CA ASN A 574 8.70 23.32 -47.00
C ASN A 574 9.35 21.96 -46.73
N TYR A 575 8.54 20.92 -46.66
CA TYR A 575 8.96 19.55 -46.32
C TYR A 575 8.63 18.56 -47.41
N VAL A 576 9.55 17.63 -47.67
CA VAL A 576 9.36 16.50 -48.54
C VAL A 576 9.77 15.22 -47.78
N LYS A 577 8.82 14.33 -47.53
CA LYS A 577 9.07 13.05 -46.76
C LYS A 577 9.80 13.25 -45.43
N GLY A 578 9.44 14.29 -44.70
CA GLY A 578 10.01 14.64 -43.40
C GLY A 578 11.27 15.49 -43.44
N LYS A 579 11.86 15.68 -44.61
CA LYS A 579 13.07 16.52 -44.78
C LYS A 579 12.68 17.95 -45.15
N LEU A 580 13.31 18.93 -44.51
CA LEU A 580 13.19 20.32 -44.84
C LEU A 580 13.95 20.58 -46.17
N VAL A 581 13.30 21.14 -47.16
CA VAL A 581 13.88 21.36 -48.50
C VAL A 581 13.57 22.75 -49.04
N GLY A 582 14.48 23.28 -49.84
CA GLY A 582 14.32 24.63 -50.42
C GLY A 582 14.52 25.74 -49.42
N GLU A 583 13.81 26.84 -49.60
CA GLU A 583 13.92 28.00 -48.72
C GLU A 583 13.07 27.87 -47.47
N SER A 584 13.64 28.28 -46.33
CA SER A 584 12.97 28.43 -45.05
C SER A 584 13.20 29.86 -44.55
N ASN A 585 12.10 30.59 -44.36
CA ASN A 585 12.13 32.00 -44.00
C ASN A 585 11.55 32.21 -42.61
N ASP A 586 12.32 32.86 -41.76
CA ASP A 586 11.81 33.41 -40.48
C ASP A 586 11.42 34.88 -40.70
N TYR A 587 10.44 35.37 -39.96
CA TYR A 587 9.88 36.70 -40.09
C TYR A 587 9.85 37.45 -38.76
N PHE A 588 10.06 38.76 -38.81
CA PHE A 588 9.70 39.64 -37.69
C PHE A 588 8.16 39.80 -37.58
N LYS A 589 7.67 40.32 -36.47
CA LYS A 589 6.24 40.56 -36.28
C LYS A 589 5.58 41.49 -37.29
N ASP A 590 6.33 42.41 -37.88
CA ASP A 590 5.86 43.31 -38.91
C ASP A 590 5.73 42.65 -40.29
N GLY A 591 6.11 41.37 -40.40
CA GLY A 591 6.07 40.59 -41.65
C GLY A 591 7.32 40.70 -42.52
N THR A 592 8.33 41.49 -42.14
CA THR A 592 9.61 41.51 -42.82
C THR A 592 10.44 40.26 -42.54
N VAL A 593 11.25 39.80 -43.49
CA VAL A 593 12.08 38.61 -43.34
C VAL A 593 13.18 38.88 -42.33
N SER A 594 13.29 38.05 -41.30
CA SER A 594 14.34 38.14 -40.29
C SER A 594 15.51 37.21 -40.60
N SER A 595 15.23 36.03 -41.20
CA SER A 595 16.28 35.17 -41.72
C SER A 595 15.81 34.34 -42.92
N LEU A 596 16.75 33.98 -43.78
CA LEU A 596 16.55 33.10 -44.91
C LEU A 596 17.58 31.98 -44.85
N THR A 597 17.13 30.73 -45.00
CA THR A 597 17.97 29.54 -45.03
C THR A 597 17.62 28.68 -46.22
N THR A 598 18.62 28.13 -46.90
CA THR A 598 18.37 27.21 -47.99
C THR A 598 18.80 25.79 -47.64
N TYR A 599 18.02 24.80 -48.05
CA TYR A 599 18.25 23.37 -47.83
C TYR A 599 18.25 22.61 -49.15
N ASP A 600 19.15 21.62 -49.22
CA ASP A 600 19.22 20.69 -50.36
C ASP A 600 18.10 19.62 -50.28
N SER A 601 18.04 18.72 -51.27
CA SER A 601 17.09 17.61 -51.33
C SER A 601 17.25 16.58 -50.22
N ASP A 602 18.39 16.55 -49.56
CA ASP A 602 18.67 15.68 -48.42
C ASP A 602 18.34 16.31 -47.07
N GLY A 603 17.90 17.57 -47.06
CA GLY A 603 17.53 18.30 -45.86
C GLY A 603 18.73 18.93 -45.14
N LYS A 604 19.87 19.01 -45.80
CA LYS A 604 21.06 19.69 -45.29
C LYS A 604 21.12 21.13 -45.68
N GLN A 605 21.56 22.00 -44.79
CA GLN A 605 21.81 23.39 -45.12
C GLN A 605 22.84 23.47 -46.28
N HIS A 606 22.50 24.18 -47.31
CA HIS A 606 23.33 24.30 -48.47
C HIS A 606 23.15 25.69 -49.10
N GLY A 607 24.25 26.44 -49.23
CA GLY A 607 24.22 27.84 -49.66
C GLY A 607 24.19 28.80 -48.43
N ASP A 608 23.62 29.95 -48.64
CA ASP A 608 23.68 31.02 -47.68
C ASP A 608 22.58 30.94 -46.68
N TYR A 609 22.90 31.08 -45.40
CA TYR A 609 22.03 31.47 -44.32
C TYR A 609 22.23 32.97 -44.11
N ILE A 610 21.16 33.77 -44.23
CA ILE A 610 21.21 35.22 -44.11
C ILE A 610 20.30 35.66 -42.99
N GLU A 611 20.81 36.46 -42.06
CA GLU A 611 20.03 37.16 -41.05
C GLU A 611 19.95 38.65 -41.39
N PHE A 612 18.82 39.26 -41.09
CA PHE A 612 18.54 40.66 -41.36
C PHE A 612 18.30 41.46 -40.09
N PHE A 613 18.65 42.71 -40.07
CA PHE A 613 18.16 43.68 -39.12
C PHE A 613 16.68 43.96 -39.40
N THR A 614 15.97 44.54 -38.40
CA THR A 614 14.56 44.91 -38.54
C THR A 614 14.24 45.87 -39.66
N ASP A 615 15.24 46.59 -40.14
CA ASP A 615 15.13 47.50 -41.28
C ASP A 615 15.44 46.86 -42.65
N GLY A 616 15.62 45.50 -42.66
CA GLY A 616 15.87 44.73 -43.86
C GLY A 616 17.32 44.71 -44.37
N ARG A 617 18.28 45.40 -43.72
CA ARG A 617 19.71 45.30 -44.05
C ARG A 617 20.26 43.94 -43.54
N VAL A 618 21.25 43.39 -44.21
CA VAL A 618 21.91 42.14 -43.82
C VAL A 618 22.71 42.36 -42.54
N TYR A 619 22.41 41.53 -41.53
CA TYR A 619 23.14 41.47 -40.26
C TYR A 619 24.24 40.39 -40.31
N SER A 620 23.91 39.18 -40.84
CA SER A 620 24.90 38.15 -40.99
C SER A 620 24.69 37.35 -42.27
N LYS A 621 25.78 36.77 -42.73
CA LYS A 621 25.77 35.82 -43.82
C LYS A 621 26.68 34.66 -43.45
N MET A 622 26.13 33.45 -43.39
CA MET A 622 26.87 32.21 -43.16
C MET A 622 26.73 31.32 -44.38
N ASN A 623 27.83 30.82 -44.90
CA ASN A 623 27.82 29.94 -46.06
C ASN A 623 27.96 28.48 -45.61
N TYR A 624 27.03 27.64 -46.04
CA TYR A 624 26.99 26.21 -45.72
C TYR A 624 27.19 25.37 -46.96
N LYS A 625 27.92 24.25 -46.80
CA LYS A 625 28.12 23.27 -47.84
C LYS A 625 27.87 21.87 -47.31
N ASN A 626 26.77 21.23 -47.76
CA ASN A 626 26.33 19.91 -47.30
C ASN A 626 26.10 19.84 -45.76
N GLY A 627 25.64 20.91 -45.14
CA GLY A 627 25.41 21.04 -43.71
C GLY A 627 26.60 21.58 -42.92
N ASP A 628 27.78 21.62 -43.46
CA ASP A 628 28.98 22.15 -42.80
C ASP A 628 29.13 23.66 -43.04
N LEU A 629 29.41 24.40 -41.96
CA LEU A 629 29.77 25.81 -42.05
C LEU A 629 31.13 25.97 -42.78
N ASP A 630 31.14 26.73 -43.87
CA ASP A 630 32.34 27.00 -44.68
C ASP A 630 32.91 28.40 -44.41
N GLY A 631 32.09 29.33 -43.98
CA GLY A 631 32.50 30.69 -43.60
C GLY A 631 31.34 31.52 -43.06
N PHE A 632 31.66 32.65 -42.44
CA PHE A 632 30.68 33.63 -41.96
C PHE A 632 31.19 35.04 -42.09
N VAL A 633 30.24 36.01 -42.20
CA VAL A 633 30.45 37.44 -42.12
C VAL A 633 29.33 38.05 -41.28
N PHE A 634 29.68 38.91 -40.33
CA PHE A 634 28.75 39.75 -39.59
C PHE A 634 28.95 41.20 -39.98
N TYR A 635 27.82 41.97 -40.10
CA TYR A 635 27.81 43.35 -40.49
C TYR A 635 27.26 44.21 -39.35
N GLY A 636 27.81 45.41 -39.19
CA GLY A 636 27.27 46.45 -38.36
C GLY A 636 26.04 47.13 -38.98
N GLN A 637 25.34 47.99 -38.19
CA GLN A 637 24.22 48.77 -38.73
C GLN A 637 24.61 49.77 -39.79
N ASP A 638 25.89 50.14 -39.91
CA ASP A 638 26.47 50.94 -40.94
C ASP A 638 26.81 50.18 -42.26
N GLY A 639 26.65 48.85 -42.20
CA GLY A 639 26.98 47.93 -43.29
C GLY A 639 28.46 47.53 -43.36
N GLU A 640 29.29 47.99 -42.42
CA GLU A 640 30.70 47.58 -42.33
C GLU A 640 30.82 46.14 -41.71
N ILE A 641 31.87 45.42 -42.12
CA ILE A 641 32.16 44.09 -41.60
C ILE A 641 32.69 44.21 -40.19
N THR A 642 31.95 43.63 -39.23
CA THR A 642 32.33 43.59 -37.80
C THR A 642 33.13 42.32 -37.45
N SER A 643 32.80 41.20 -38.07
CA SER A 643 33.50 39.92 -37.85
C SER A 643 33.37 39.01 -39.08
N GLU A 644 34.43 38.35 -39.46
CA GLU A 644 34.42 37.33 -40.53
C GLU A 644 35.29 36.13 -40.17
N GLY A 645 34.94 34.97 -40.68
CA GLY A 645 35.75 33.76 -40.56
C GLY A 645 35.54 32.82 -41.71
N LYS A 646 36.63 32.17 -42.11
CA LYS A 646 36.64 31.13 -43.15
C LYS A 646 37.27 29.85 -42.62
N LYS A 647 36.84 28.72 -43.16
CA LYS A 647 37.37 27.40 -42.82
C LYS A 647 38.87 27.32 -43.05
N LYS A 648 39.65 26.95 -42.02
CA LYS A 648 41.08 26.63 -42.06
C LYS A 648 41.27 25.17 -41.75
N GLY A 649 41.55 24.36 -42.77
CA GLY A 649 41.51 22.90 -42.59
C GLY A 649 40.10 22.42 -42.21
N ASN A 650 39.94 21.82 -41.03
CA ASN A 650 38.67 21.31 -40.52
C ASN A 650 38.05 22.22 -39.46
N THR A 651 38.59 23.42 -39.18
CA THR A 651 38.16 24.26 -38.06
C THR A 651 37.79 25.66 -38.51
N ILE A 652 36.85 26.28 -37.81
CA ILE A 652 36.49 27.69 -37.84
C ILE A 652 36.47 28.19 -36.40
N ASP A 653 37.29 29.23 -36.12
CA ASP A 653 37.16 29.95 -34.85
C ASP A 653 35.98 30.92 -35.04
N PHE A 654 34.95 30.74 -34.21
CA PHE A 654 33.70 31.50 -34.34
C PHE A 654 33.62 32.57 -33.27
N VAL A 655 33.37 33.77 -33.68
CA VAL A 655 33.11 34.92 -32.79
C VAL A 655 31.95 35.72 -33.39
N ARG A 656 30.92 35.93 -32.62
CA ARG A 656 29.82 36.82 -32.94
C ARG A 656 29.89 38.05 -32.03
N LEU A 657 29.81 39.25 -32.64
CA LEU A 657 29.71 40.50 -31.91
C LEU A 657 28.25 40.99 -31.90
N ASP A 658 27.82 41.67 -30.81
CA ASP A 658 26.56 42.42 -30.81
C ASP A 658 26.66 43.75 -31.59
N SER A 659 25.54 44.49 -31.63
CA SER A 659 25.49 45.79 -32.34
C SER A 659 26.41 46.86 -31.73
N ASN A 660 26.95 46.65 -30.55
CA ASN A 660 27.86 47.56 -29.85
C ASN A 660 29.34 47.10 -29.94
N GLY A 661 29.60 46.03 -30.69
CA GLY A 661 30.93 45.47 -30.85
C GLY A 661 31.42 44.56 -29.73
N TYR A 662 30.58 44.20 -28.74
CA TYR A 662 30.94 43.23 -27.68
C TYR A 662 30.78 41.81 -28.19
N LYS A 663 31.70 40.90 -27.81
CA LYS A 663 31.53 39.48 -28.07
C LYS A 663 30.30 38.98 -27.35
N ASN A 664 29.35 38.37 -28.05
CA ASN A 664 28.16 37.76 -27.45
C ASN A 664 28.16 36.22 -27.54
N LEU A 665 28.96 35.63 -28.42
CA LEU A 665 29.14 34.18 -28.49
C LEU A 665 30.52 33.89 -29.12
N GLU A 666 31.30 33.03 -28.49
CA GLU A 666 32.54 32.50 -29.05
C GLU A 666 32.69 31.01 -28.79
N GLY A 667 33.34 30.32 -29.72
CA GLY A 667 33.60 28.90 -29.69
C GLY A 667 34.30 28.41 -30.94
N LYS A 668 34.28 27.12 -31.18
CA LYS A 668 34.92 26.50 -32.31
C LYS A 668 33.99 25.56 -33.05
N PHE A 669 33.96 25.65 -34.36
CA PHE A 669 33.43 24.58 -35.22
C PHE A 669 34.57 23.65 -35.63
N VAL A 670 34.37 22.35 -35.57
CA VAL A 670 35.25 21.29 -36.04
C VAL A 670 34.49 20.47 -37.08
N LYS A 671 35.00 20.36 -38.29
CA LYS A 671 34.26 19.73 -39.40
C LYS A 671 32.86 20.30 -39.64
N GLY A 672 32.68 21.61 -39.44
CA GLY A 672 31.41 22.31 -39.63
C GLY A 672 30.40 22.18 -38.49
N ILE A 673 30.71 21.45 -37.41
CA ILE A 673 29.84 21.25 -36.25
C ILE A 673 30.42 21.90 -34.98
N ARG A 674 29.55 22.30 -34.04
CA ARG A 674 29.98 22.84 -32.75
C ARG A 674 30.71 21.75 -31.96
N ASP A 675 31.89 22.09 -31.44
CA ASP A 675 32.68 21.21 -30.63
C ASP A 675 33.42 21.96 -29.52
N GLY A 676 33.66 21.30 -28.38
CA GLY A 676 34.33 21.84 -27.22
C GLY A 676 33.54 22.92 -26.48
N LYS A 677 34.30 23.82 -25.84
CA LYS A 677 33.72 24.88 -24.99
C LYS A 677 33.21 26.07 -25.83
N TRP A 678 31.98 26.49 -25.54
CA TRP A 678 31.36 27.70 -26.07
C TRP A 678 31.05 28.65 -24.93
N ILE A 679 31.29 29.95 -25.14
CA ILE A 679 31.06 30.98 -24.13
C ILE A 679 30.02 31.95 -24.69
N ALA A 680 28.92 32.10 -23.98
CA ALA A 680 27.92 33.10 -24.27
C ALA A 680 28.06 34.27 -23.28
N THR A 681 28.09 35.49 -23.81
CA THR A 681 28.41 36.74 -23.10
C THR A 681 27.25 37.71 -23.32
N GLY A 682 26.76 38.31 -22.28
CA GLY A 682 25.74 39.34 -22.29
C GLY A 682 26.31 40.71 -22.61
N PRO A 683 25.47 41.80 -22.59
CA PRO A 683 25.90 43.15 -22.72
C PRO A 683 27.06 43.51 -21.80
N GLN A 684 27.99 44.31 -22.22
CA GLN A 684 29.19 44.70 -21.48
C GLN A 684 30.21 43.58 -21.22
N GLY A 685 30.10 42.44 -21.92
CA GLY A 685 31.08 41.36 -21.83
C GLY A 685 30.94 40.45 -20.63
N ILE A 686 29.82 40.46 -19.89
CA ILE A 686 29.59 39.60 -18.77
C ILE A 686 29.20 38.20 -19.27
N VAL A 687 29.98 37.19 -18.91
CA VAL A 687 29.69 35.80 -19.24
C VAL A 687 28.46 35.34 -18.46
N TYR A 688 27.46 34.76 -19.15
CA TYR A 688 26.26 34.18 -18.51
C TYR A 688 26.12 32.69 -18.75
N LYS A 689 26.85 32.08 -19.72
CA LYS A 689 26.86 30.63 -19.95
C LYS A 689 28.21 30.13 -20.43
N HIS A 690 28.66 29.02 -19.87
CA HIS A 690 29.63 28.12 -20.47
C HIS A 690 28.88 26.83 -20.87
N LEU A 691 28.92 26.53 -22.16
CA LEU A 691 28.33 25.35 -22.78
C LEU A 691 29.44 24.47 -23.31
N ASN A 692 29.31 23.15 -23.17
CA ASN A 692 30.21 22.18 -23.77
C ASN A 692 29.43 21.33 -24.77
N TYR A 693 30.08 21.10 -25.91
CA TYR A 693 29.53 20.36 -27.04
C TYR A 693 30.48 19.22 -27.43
N GLU A 694 29.90 18.09 -27.83
CA GLU A 694 30.56 16.96 -28.46
C GLU A 694 29.66 16.55 -29.62
N ASP A 695 30.18 16.53 -30.85
CA ASP A 695 29.46 16.20 -32.09
C ASP A 695 28.11 16.91 -32.25
N THR A 696 28.06 18.22 -32.00
CA THR A 696 26.87 19.12 -32.04
C THR A 696 25.96 19.06 -30.82
N LYS A 697 25.99 17.99 -30.05
CA LYS A 697 25.15 17.82 -28.85
C LYS A 697 25.79 18.44 -27.62
N GLN A 698 24.99 19.00 -26.74
CA GLN A 698 25.51 19.45 -25.46
C GLN A 698 25.91 18.21 -24.62
N SER A 699 27.17 18.19 -24.21
CA SER A 699 27.77 17.07 -23.49
C SER A 699 28.78 17.60 -22.47
N GLY A 700 28.86 16.96 -21.29
CA GLY A 700 29.71 17.38 -20.19
C GLY A 700 29.11 18.51 -19.35
N LYS A 701 29.96 19.14 -18.52
CA LYS A 701 29.53 20.14 -17.55
C LYS A 701 29.08 21.43 -18.22
N GLN A 702 27.85 21.86 -17.94
CA GLN A 702 27.29 23.16 -18.27
C GLN A 702 27.36 24.06 -17.02
N THR A 703 27.63 25.36 -17.22
CA THR A 703 27.69 26.34 -16.13
C THR A 703 27.01 27.64 -16.55
N PHE A 704 26.03 28.07 -15.76
CA PHE A 704 25.33 29.33 -15.95
C PHE A 704 25.74 30.30 -14.85
N PHE A 705 25.66 31.58 -15.14
CA PHE A 705 26.11 32.64 -14.25
C PHE A 705 25.02 33.68 -14.04
N HIS A 706 24.98 34.32 -12.90
CA HIS A 706 24.23 35.55 -12.64
C HIS A 706 24.82 36.74 -13.34
N ASN A 707 24.08 37.82 -13.40
CA ASN A 707 24.48 39.07 -14.12
C ASN A 707 25.77 39.69 -13.58
N HIS A 708 26.26 39.30 -12.43
CA HIS A 708 27.51 39.78 -11.82
C HIS A 708 28.68 38.79 -11.95
N GLY A 709 28.48 37.70 -12.69
CA GLY A 709 29.52 36.69 -12.98
C GLY A 709 29.68 35.57 -11.98
N GLU A 710 28.85 35.51 -10.94
CA GLU A 710 28.78 34.39 -10.01
C GLU A 710 28.02 33.22 -10.62
N ILE A 711 28.38 32.00 -10.26
CA ILE A 711 27.70 30.80 -10.74
C ILE A 711 26.23 30.79 -10.24
N SER A 712 25.30 30.70 -11.17
CA SER A 712 23.86 30.57 -10.88
C SER A 712 23.40 29.12 -10.92
N GLN A 713 24.00 28.29 -11.82
CA GLN A 713 23.60 26.89 -11.95
C GLN A 713 24.72 26.05 -12.57
N THR A 714 24.82 24.79 -12.12
CA THR A 714 25.69 23.78 -12.74
C THR A 714 24.98 22.46 -12.89
N PHE A 715 25.20 21.79 -14.02
CA PHE A 715 24.70 20.44 -14.31
C PHE A 715 25.55 19.79 -15.40
N ASN A 716 25.42 18.48 -15.54
CA ASN A 716 26.02 17.75 -16.65
C ASN A 716 24.96 17.41 -17.70
N MET A 717 25.41 17.29 -18.93
CA MET A 717 24.60 16.79 -20.03
C MET A 717 25.30 15.62 -20.72
N VAL A 718 24.51 14.69 -21.25
CA VAL A 718 24.92 13.59 -22.10
C VAL A 718 23.96 13.55 -23.28
N ASP A 719 24.45 13.78 -24.48
CA ASP A 719 23.65 13.79 -25.72
C ASP A 719 22.40 14.68 -25.69
N ASP A 720 22.53 15.91 -25.16
CA ASP A 720 21.50 16.93 -24.97
C ASP A 720 20.53 16.66 -23.80
N ASN A 721 20.68 15.59 -23.03
CA ASN A 721 19.89 15.31 -21.82
C ASN A 721 20.65 15.68 -20.54
N ILE A 722 19.96 16.19 -19.53
CA ILE A 722 20.55 16.40 -18.20
C ILE A 722 20.79 15.03 -17.56
N GLU A 723 22.04 14.83 -17.09
CA GLU A 723 22.48 13.59 -16.51
C GLU A 723 23.32 13.85 -15.25
N GLY A 724 22.90 13.30 -14.10
CA GLY A 724 23.60 13.48 -12.84
C GLY A 724 23.10 14.67 -12.03
N PRO A 725 23.94 15.21 -11.10
CA PRO A 725 23.52 16.25 -10.17
C PRO A 725 23.35 17.60 -10.88
N LEU A 726 22.24 18.28 -10.54
CA LEU A 726 22.00 19.68 -10.85
C LEU A 726 22.03 20.50 -9.56
N LYS A 727 22.71 21.64 -9.58
CA LYS A 727 22.75 22.60 -8.47
C LYS A 727 22.48 24.00 -8.98
N SER A 728 21.57 24.70 -8.33
CA SER A 728 21.35 26.15 -8.47
C SER A 728 21.83 26.86 -7.23
N TYR A 729 22.35 28.06 -7.41
CA TYR A 729 22.97 28.85 -6.33
C TYR A 729 22.21 30.16 -6.13
N GLU A 730 22.19 30.64 -4.89
CA GLU A 730 21.50 31.86 -4.53
C GLU A 730 22.19 33.07 -5.14
N TYR A 731 21.39 34.09 -5.52
CA TYR A 731 21.89 35.32 -6.02
C TYR A 731 22.56 36.14 -4.90
N GLY A 732 23.83 36.50 -5.09
CA GLY A 732 24.60 37.26 -4.12
C GLY A 732 25.30 36.44 -3.05
N ASP A 733 25.02 35.14 -2.92
CA ASP A 733 25.80 34.21 -2.09
C ASP A 733 25.98 32.85 -2.76
N PRO A 734 27.11 32.63 -3.45
CA PRO A 734 27.38 31.38 -4.15
C PRO A 734 27.63 30.17 -3.24
N ASN A 735 27.67 30.34 -1.91
CA ASN A 735 27.79 29.24 -0.96
C ASN A 735 26.43 28.62 -0.63
N ILE A 736 25.33 29.34 -0.89
CA ILE A 736 23.98 28.81 -0.70
C ILE A 736 23.53 28.08 -1.96
N VAL A 737 23.33 26.77 -1.82
CA VAL A 737 22.70 25.96 -2.88
C VAL A 737 21.20 26.09 -2.69
N SER A 738 20.56 26.96 -3.48
CA SER A 738 19.12 27.24 -3.40
C SER A 738 18.25 26.08 -3.91
N TYR A 739 18.78 25.27 -4.83
CA TYR A 739 18.09 24.09 -5.35
C TYR A 739 19.08 23.02 -5.78
N GLU A 740 18.84 21.77 -5.40
CA GLU A 740 19.65 20.63 -5.82
C GLU A 740 18.83 19.36 -5.99
N GLY A 741 19.26 18.52 -6.93
CA GLY A 741 18.68 17.22 -7.21
C GLY A 741 19.47 16.44 -8.23
N TYR A 742 18.97 15.28 -8.59
CA TYR A 742 19.61 14.36 -9.51
C TYR A 742 18.69 14.03 -10.69
N TYR A 743 19.26 13.95 -11.90
CA TYR A 743 18.55 13.67 -13.14
C TYR A 743 19.12 12.45 -13.84
N ILE A 744 18.24 11.67 -14.47
CA ILE A 744 18.59 10.61 -15.42
C ILE A 744 17.78 10.86 -16.69
N ALA A 745 18.46 11.10 -17.82
CA ALA A 745 17.83 11.37 -19.12
C ALA A 745 16.73 12.45 -19.07
N ASP A 746 17.03 13.62 -18.45
CA ASP A 746 16.13 14.76 -18.19
C ASP A 746 15.04 14.53 -17.15
N GLU A 747 14.88 13.31 -16.62
CA GLU A 747 13.89 13.02 -15.60
C GLU A 747 14.46 13.16 -14.19
N ARG A 748 13.65 13.74 -13.28
CA ARG A 748 14.02 13.89 -11.88
C ARG A 748 14.05 12.52 -11.20
N GLN A 749 15.13 12.28 -10.39
CA GLN A 749 15.30 11.01 -9.69
C GLN A 749 15.81 11.21 -8.26
N GLY A 750 15.16 10.60 -7.28
CA GLY A 750 15.53 10.71 -5.88
C GLY A 750 15.13 12.05 -5.23
N LEU A 751 15.86 12.44 -4.21
CA LEU A 751 15.54 13.60 -3.37
C LEU A 751 15.95 14.92 -4.03
N PHE A 752 15.01 15.86 -4.08
CA PHE A 752 15.21 17.25 -4.46
C PHE A 752 15.04 18.16 -3.26
N ILE A 753 15.90 19.13 -3.10
CA ILE A 753 15.90 20.05 -1.95
C ILE A 753 15.91 21.49 -2.45
N SER A 754 14.96 22.30 -1.95
CA SER A 754 14.94 23.76 -2.14
C SER A 754 15.30 24.45 -0.81
N ARG A 755 16.04 25.58 -0.91
CA ARG A 755 16.40 26.43 0.23
C ARG A 755 16.15 27.90 -0.09
N ASN A 756 15.90 28.69 0.94
CA ASN A 756 15.79 30.15 0.83
C ASN A 756 17.18 30.81 0.94
N SER A 757 17.18 32.14 0.81
CA SER A 757 18.41 32.96 0.89
C SER A 757 19.10 32.95 2.26
N GLU A 758 18.43 32.46 3.31
CA GLU A 758 19.00 32.24 4.65
C GLU A 758 19.53 30.83 4.85
N ASN A 759 19.56 30.03 3.77
CA ASN A 759 19.97 28.62 3.73
C ASN A 759 19.05 27.66 4.52
N HIS A 760 17.84 28.09 4.89
CA HIS A 760 16.85 27.18 5.46
C HIS A 760 16.19 26.36 4.36
N ILE A 761 15.98 25.07 4.62
CA ILE A 761 15.25 24.20 3.69
C ILE A 761 13.78 24.65 3.68
N THR A 762 13.25 24.91 2.47
CA THR A 762 11.84 25.27 2.25
C THR A 762 11.02 24.12 1.69
N GLU A 763 11.69 23.19 0.99
CA GLU A 763 11.00 22.06 0.38
C GLU A 763 11.92 20.85 0.21
N LYS A 764 11.35 19.66 0.38
CA LYS A 764 11.94 18.36 0.02
C LYS A 764 10.95 17.59 -0.80
N ASN A 765 11.35 17.16 -1.99
CA ASN A 765 10.56 16.37 -2.92
C ASN A 765 11.27 15.09 -3.26
N TYR A 766 10.57 13.96 -3.29
CA TYR A 766 11.14 12.72 -3.78
C TYR A 766 10.50 12.35 -5.13
N TYR A 767 11.33 11.98 -6.10
CA TYR A 767 10.91 11.67 -7.47
C TYR A 767 11.41 10.30 -7.90
N VAL A 768 10.55 9.59 -8.63
CA VAL A 768 10.87 8.37 -9.39
C VAL A 768 10.40 8.59 -10.81
N ASP A 769 11.30 8.44 -11.79
CA ASP A 769 11.04 8.62 -13.22
C ASP A 769 10.26 9.91 -13.54
N GLY A 770 10.73 11.02 -12.94
CA GLY A 770 10.18 12.36 -13.16
C GLY A 770 8.90 12.68 -12.38
N LYS A 771 8.25 11.70 -11.76
CA LYS A 771 7.01 11.86 -10.99
C LYS A 771 7.31 11.97 -9.49
N LEU A 772 6.51 12.78 -8.78
CA LEU A 772 6.54 12.75 -7.31
C LEU A 772 6.14 11.35 -6.82
N ASP A 773 7.00 10.75 -6.00
CA ASP A 773 6.77 9.43 -5.43
C ASP A 773 7.35 9.39 -4.01
N GLY A 774 6.49 9.33 -3.00
CA GLY A 774 6.86 9.49 -1.60
C GLY A 774 6.46 10.84 -1.03
N TRP A 775 7.20 11.31 -0.01
CA TRP A 775 6.85 12.53 0.69
C TRP A 775 7.35 13.80 -0.01
N ASN A 776 6.41 14.73 -0.24
CA ASN A 776 6.69 16.15 -0.41
C ASN A 776 6.56 16.83 0.96
N ILE A 777 7.59 17.51 1.39
CA ILE A 777 7.64 18.17 2.70
C ILE A 777 7.94 19.64 2.49
N THR A 778 7.06 20.51 2.97
CA THR A 778 7.26 21.95 2.95
C THR A 778 7.57 22.49 4.33
N TYR A 779 8.36 23.56 4.36
CA TYR A 779 8.79 24.22 5.58
C TYR A 779 8.50 25.72 5.45
N SER A 780 8.21 26.37 6.57
CA SER A 780 8.12 27.84 6.66
C SER A 780 9.46 28.51 6.37
N ALA A 781 9.45 29.81 6.17
CA ALA A 781 10.66 30.57 5.82
C ALA A 781 11.77 30.47 6.88
N ASP A 782 11.42 30.26 8.12
CA ASP A 782 12.35 30.02 9.26
C ASP A 782 12.74 28.56 9.46
N GLY A 783 12.31 27.66 8.54
CA GLY A 783 12.70 26.25 8.51
C GLY A 783 11.86 25.32 9.39
N GLN A 784 10.72 25.79 9.94
CA GLN A 784 9.78 24.93 10.68
C GLN A 784 8.91 24.13 9.72
N LEU A 785 8.53 22.92 10.11
CA LEU A 785 7.70 22.04 9.30
C LEU A 785 6.29 22.62 9.12
N ASP A 786 5.89 22.84 7.86
CA ASP A 786 4.58 23.41 7.50
C ASP A 786 3.60 22.32 7.05
N GLN A 787 4.00 21.49 6.08
CA GLN A 787 3.11 20.49 5.50
C GLN A 787 3.89 19.26 5.04
N LYS A 788 3.26 18.10 5.13
CA LYS A 788 3.67 16.86 4.45
C LYS A 788 2.56 16.38 3.54
N SER A 789 2.90 16.05 2.30
CA SER A 789 1.99 15.46 1.32
C SER A 789 2.61 14.17 0.78
N TYR A 790 1.84 13.09 0.73
CA TYR A 790 2.32 11.82 0.21
C TYR A 790 1.82 11.59 -1.21
N TYR A 791 2.74 11.21 -2.09
CA TYR A 791 2.48 10.93 -3.49
C TYR A 791 2.89 9.51 -3.86
N GLU A 792 2.18 8.90 -4.80
CA GLU A 792 2.53 7.64 -5.44
C GLU A 792 2.33 7.80 -6.94
N GLU A 793 3.39 7.58 -7.74
CA GLU A 793 3.41 7.81 -9.19
C GLU A 793 2.87 9.19 -9.64
N GLY A 794 3.08 10.22 -8.82
CA GLY A 794 2.58 11.58 -9.05
C GLY A 794 1.16 11.85 -8.55
N LEU A 795 0.46 10.85 -8.01
CA LEU A 795 -0.88 11.01 -7.45
C LEU A 795 -0.79 11.37 -5.97
N LEU A 796 -1.47 12.44 -5.55
CA LEU A 796 -1.54 12.85 -4.15
C LEU A 796 -2.47 11.89 -3.37
N LEU A 797 -1.92 11.21 -2.37
CA LEU A 797 -2.66 10.26 -1.53
C LEU A 797 -3.04 10.82 -0.16
N GLY A 798 -2.34 11.81 0.35
CA GLY A 798 -2.64 12.40 1.65
C GLY A 798 -1.89 13.69 1.93
N ILE A 799 -2.46 14.53 2.82
CA ILE A 799 -1.88 15.79 3.27
C ILE A 799 -1.99 15.87 4.79
N HIS A 800 -0.89 16.23 5.46
CA HIS A 800 -0.89 16.59 6.87
C HIS A 800 -0.29 17.99 7.02
N LYS A 801 -1.08 18.94 7.58
CA LYS A 801 -0.64 20.31 7.88
C LYS A 801 -0.27 20.42 9.34
N TYR A 802 0.76 21.20 9.63
CA TYR A 802 1.20 21.51 10.98
C TYR A 802 0.87 22.97 11.28
N ASP A 803 0.28 23.23 12.44
CA ASP A 803 0.06 24.60 12.92
C ASP A 803 1.43 25.16 13.34
N THR A 804 1.94 26.11 12.56
CA THR A 804 3.19 26.83 12.83
C THR A 804 2.97 28.05 13.70
#